data_ca4b8517db417e8c0d705acf4c8cfe09
#
_entry.id   ca4b8517db417e8c0d705acf4c8cfe09
#
_cell.length_a   1.000
_cell.length_b   1.000
_cell.length_c   1.000
_cell.angle_alpha   90.00
_cell.angle_beta   90.00
_cell.angle_gamma   90.00
#
_symmetry.space_group_name_H-M   'P 1'
#
loop_
_entity.id
_entity.type
_entity.pdbx_description
1 polymer ?
#
loop_
_entity_poly.entity_id
_entity_poly.type
_entity_poly.pdbx_seq_one_letter_code
_entity_poly.pdbx_strand_id
1 'polypeptide(L)'
;MIKPFTTRVILYVLILLLCTAKGFAANPLQAFQATTTPEAVPHFPDRVHTFVFRNWNLVPLERLALVLKTSPENVARVADSLGLPEYQEPAWPTEQIYITLIRRNWHLLPYEQLLELVEMTPERLAFALQEDDFLWVKLGFLKPLCEPLYYQAPDEAAQKRAAAIKKVLQENVGPPLAQKNAVQRFAFIEDLRKTHPDPDFVASDSKALRYIYSYFALYGDTLASDDTEVFSDGLLEKLGRLGVNGVWLHVVLREMAPGGEKFPEFGHGHEKRIANLRKVVEQAKRYNIDIYLYMNEPRTMPNAFFQRADIEGREKIAGAPAPGGYTALCISTPDVQNWIKDSLAYIFSEVPGLGGVFTISGSENHTHCNSHGGWQNCPQCKSKTGAEVTALANALVEEGVHRSAPDAKVILWDWGWNGHGIATDIIEKLPTNIWLQSVSEWALPIERGGVGSTVGEYSISSVGPGPRAQLHWKAAKERGMKAVAKVQLNCTWEIAAVPYVPVMDLIAEHCSNLAECDIDGMLMSWTLGGYPSPNLEISRLFDRTPVPSQAAVLDELAEKRYGKEGAPLARKAWTLMSDAYREYPYSGGVVYNAPVQVGPANLFRPNATGYNATMVGIPYDHLDGWRGHYPPEIFAGQLQKVSKGFAEGIEQLTKAVALAPKPHKYDIEAELRYAEVVQIHFESVANQVHYVLLRDEYAKPETPAARKEEIKKQMRPLVESEIALAKRLYQLTLEDSSIGFESTNQYFYVPNDLLEKIVSCFDLLE
;
A
#
# COMPACT_ATOMS: atom_id res chain seq x y z
N MET A 1 -25.81 16.39 -7.47
CA MET A 1 -25.69 16.01 -8.89
C MET A 1 -24.22 15.68 -9.14
N ILE A 2 -23.87 14.44 -8.95
CA ILE A 2 -22.52 13.90 -9.13
C ILE A 2 -22.37 13.63 -10.62
N LYS A 3 -21.56 14.41 -11.32
CA LYS A 3 -21.13 14.07 -12.67
C LYS A 3 -19.99 13.07 -12.60
N PRO A 4 -20.04 11.99 -13.37
CA PRO A 4 -19.19 10.86 -13.18
C PRO A 4 -17.76 11.10 -13.68
N PHE A 5 -16.81 10.58 -12.95
CA PHE A 5 -15.39 10.38 -13.28
C PHE A 5 -15.17 9.56 -14.58
N THR A 6 -16.25 9.04 -15.17
CA THR A 6 -16.27 8.08 -16.27
C THR A 6 -16.00 8.66 -17.67
N THR A 7 -15.98 9.98 -17.87
CA THR A 7 -15.94 10.53 -19.24
C THR A 7 -14.54 10.77 -19.80
N ARG A 8 -13.46 10.67 -19.02
CA ARG A 8 -12.07 10.80 -19.53
C ARG A 8 -11.37 9.48 -19.80
N VAL A 9 -11.85 8.37 -19.26
CA VAL A 9 -11.30 7.02 -19.53
C VAL A 9 -11.65 6.53 -20.95
N ILE A 10 -12.72 7.02 -21.55
CA ILE A 10 -13.23 6.53 -22.85
C ILE A 10 -12.44 7.06 -24.05
N LEU A 11 -11.67 8.15 -23.92
CA LEU A 11 -11.02 8.78 -25.08
C LEU A 11 -9.63 8.21 -25.42
N TYR A 12 -9.03 7.37 -24.58
CA TYR A 12 -7.71 6.78 -24.84
C TYR A 12 -7.75 5.36 -25.44
N VAL A 13 -8.93 4.74 -25.57
CA VAL A 13 -9.08 3.39 -26.13
C VAL A 13 -9.09 3.33 -27.66
N LEU A 14 -9.12 4.47 -28.36
CA LEU A 14 -9.37 4.53 -29.82
C LEU A 14 -8.12 4.59 -30.72
N ILE A 15 -6.90 4.43 -30.20
CA ILE A 15 -5.65 4.49 -31.02
C ILE A 15 -5.00 3.10 -31.24
N LEU A 16 -5.55 2.02 -30.75
CA LEU A 16 -4.95 0.67 -30.85
C LEU A 16 -5.53 -0.25 -31.95
N LEU A 17 -6.06 0.30 -33.02
CA LEU A 17 -6.53 -0.50 -34.16
C LEU A 17 -5.85 -0.07 -35.45
N LEU A 18 -4.62 -0.54 -35.67
CA LEU A 18 -4.02 -0.78 -37.01
C LEU A 18 -2.57 -1.30 -36.85
N CYS A 19 -2.39 -2.59 -36.68
CA CYS A 19 -1.19 -3.29 -37.13
C CYS A 19 -1.52 -4.77 -37.31
N THR A 20 -1.84 -5.14 -38.56
CA THR A 20 -1.95 -6.55 -38.99
C THR A 20 -0.58 -7.12 -39.34
N ALA A 21 -0.28 -8.26 -38.76
CA ALA A 21 0.53 -9.37 -39.28
C ALA A 21 1.94 -9.08 -39.81
N LYS A 22 2.94 -9.31 -38.95
CA LYS A 22 4.14 -10.12 -39.27
C LYS A 22 4.86 -10.45 -37.98
N GLY A 23 5.22 -11.71 -37.75
CA GLY A 23 5.75 -12.27 -36.50
C GLY A 23 7.08 -11.64 -36.01
N PHE A 24 6.94 -10.54 -35.30
CA PHE A 24 7.86 -10.13 -34.24
C PHE A 24 6.99 -10.08 -32.99
N ALA A 25 7.39 -10.72 -31.92
CA ALA A 25 6.74 -10.54 -30.61
C ALA A 25 6.74 -9.03 -30.33
N ALA A 26 5.55 -8.43 -30.32
CA ALA A 26 5.42 -7.00 -30.02
C ALA A 26 6.04 -6.75 -28.64
N ASN A 27 6.90 -5.72 -28.51
CA ASN A 27 7.47 -5.35 -27.24
C ASN A 27 6.32 -5.12 -26.23
N PRO A 28 6.23 -5.92 -25.14
CA PRO A 28 5.09 -5.86 -24.22
C PRO A 28 4.96 -4.51 -23.52
N LEU A 29 6.02 -3.69 -23.50
CA LEU A 29 6.02 -2.35 -22.93
C LEU A 29 5.41 -1.28 -23.83
N GLN A 30 5.07 -1.59 -25.10
CA GLN A 30 4.42 -0.62 -26.01
C GLN A 30 3.08 -0.11 -25.47
N ALA A 31 2.35 -0.94 -24.73
CA ALA A 31 1.06 -0.55 -24.13
C ALA A 31 1.20 0.49 -23.00
N PHE A 32 2.39 0.67 -22.45
CA PHE A 32 2.67 1.50 -21.28
C PHE A 32 3.42 2.79 -21.63
N GLN A 33 3.46 3.21 -22.89
CA GLN A 33 4.15 4.43 -23.31
C GLN A 33 3.21 5.62 -23.39
N ALA A 34 3.70 6.78 -22.95
CA ALA A 34 3.06 8.07 -23.15
C ALA A 34 4.09 9.07 -23.71
N THR A 35 3.59 10.18 -24.31
CA THR A 35 4.43 11.21 -24.93
C THR A 35 4.51 12.47 -24.06
N THR A 36 4.75 12.32 -22.77
CA THR A 36 4.88 13.44 -21.84
C THR A 36 6.33 13.82 -21.64
N THR A 37 6.59 15.11 -21.39
CA THR A 37 7.94 15.61 -21.08
C THR A 37 8.31 15.21 -19.65
N PRO A 38 9.54 14.69 -19.39
CA PRO A 38 9.98 14.41 -18.03
C PRO A 38 9.97 15.65 -17.13
N GLU A 39 9.72 15.45 -15.83
CA GLU A 39 9.87 16.51 -14.83
C GLU A 39 11.32 17.00 -14.78
N ALA A 40 11.52 18.31 -14.77
CA ALA A 40 12.84 18.92 -14.63
C ALA A 40 13.35 18.83 -13.19
N VAL A 41 14.66 18.66 -13.04
CA VAL A 41 15.36 18.57 -11.74
C VAL A 41 16.43 19.66 -11.67
N PRO A 42 16.04 20.95 -11.56
CA PRO A 42 16.95 22.09 -11.74
C PRO A 42 17.97 22.26 -10.62
N HIS A 43 17.76 21.67 -9.45
CA HIS A 43 18.66 21.75 -8.30
C HIS A 43 19.90 20.85 -8.43
N PHE A 44 19.96 19.94 -9.38
CA PHE A 44 21.17 19.19 -9.70
C PHE A 44 21.92 19.79 -10.90
N PRO A 45 23.25 19.50 -11.01
CA PRO A 45 24.05 19.95 -12.16
C PRO A 45 23.50 19.45 -13.51
N ASP A 46 23.13 18.16 -13.54
CA ASP A 46 22.62 17.44 -14.70
C ASP A 46 21.94 16.14 -14.30
N ARG A 47 21.43 15.39 -15.28
CA ARG A 47 20.73 14.11 -15.06
C ARG A 47 21.65 13.00 -14.56
N VAL A 48 22.97 13.02 -14.83
CA VAL A 48 23.92 12.01 -14.31
C VAL A 48 24.07 12.19 -12.79
N HIS A 49 24.25 13.43 -12.34
CA HIS A 49 24.31 13.74 -10.91
C HIS A 49 23.00 13.37 -10.21
N THR A 50 21.84 13.65 -10.81
CA THR A 50 20.53 13.26 -10.29
C THR A 50 20.43 11.74 -10.15
N PHE A 51 20.83 10.99 -11.19
CA PHE A 51 20.78 9.52 -11.18
C PHE A 51 21.66 8.92 -10.09
N VAL A 52 22.91 9.37 -9.98
CA VAL A 52 23.82 8.89 -8.94
C VAL A 52 23.29 9.23 -7.55
N PHE A 53 22.82 10.46 -7.32
CA PHE A 53 22.28 10.90 -6.04
C PHE A 53 21.10 10.03 -5.58
N ARG A 54 20.11 9.83 -6.48
CA ARG A 54 18.88 9.11 -6.17
C ARG A 54 19.07 7.61 -5.96
N ASN A 55 20.11 6.99 -6.54
CA ASN A 55 20.32 5.54 -6.48
C ASN A 55 21.51 5.14 -5.59
N TRP A 56 22.22 6.10 -5.01
CA TRP A 56 23.37 5.86 -4.13
C TRP A 56 22.99 5.06 -2.89
N ASN A 57 23.75 4.01 -2.58
CA ASN A 57 23.48 3.06 -1.50
C ASN A 57 22.15 2.27 -1.62
N LEU A 58 21.50 2.27 -2.79
CA LEU A 58 20.30 1.48 -3.06
C LEU A 58 20.55 0.38 -4.09
N VAL A 59 21.54 0.59 -4.95
CA VAL A 59 21.89 -0.30 -6.07
C VAL A 59 23.41 -0.53 -6.04
N PRO A 60 23.89 -1.74 -6.37
CA PRO A 60 25.31 -2.01 -6.50
C PRO A 60 26.02 -1.02 -7.41
N LEU A 61 27.22 -0.60 -7.02
CA LEU A 61 27.98 0.44 -7.74
C LEU A 61 28.27 0.05 -9.18
N GLU A 62 28.57 -1.23 -9.43
CA GLU A 62 28.78 -1.80 -10.76
C GLU A 62 27.54 -1.67 -11.64
N ARG A 63 26.34 -1.82 -11.04
CA ARG A 63 25.06 -1.67 -11.75
C ARG A 63 24.83 -0.23 -12.16
N LEU A 64 25.11 0.73 -11.30
CA LEU A 64 25.01 2.15 -11.64
C LEU A 64 25.98 2.51 -12.78
N ALA A 65 27.20 1.98 -12.71
CA ALA A 65 28.22 2.16 -13.76
C ALA A 65 27.78 1.55 -15.11
N LEU A 66 27.17 0.37 -15.08
CA LEU A 66 26.65 -0.31 -16.27
C LEU A 66 25.58 0.54 -16.96
N VAL A 67 24.57 1.00 -16.22
CA VAL A 67 23.47 1.87 -16.74
C VAL A 67 24.03 3.14 -17.39
N LEU A 68 25.04 3.75 -16.79
CA LEU A 68 25.67 4.98 -17.30
C LEU A 68 26.75 4.73 -18.36
N LYS A 69 27.07 3.47 -18.68
CA LYS A 69 28.16 3.04 -19.58
C LYS A 69 29.52 3.67 -19.19
N THR A 70 29.88 3.54 -17.92
CA THR A 70 31.13 4.08 -17.37
C THR A 70 31.76 3.11 -16.36
N SER A 71 32.82 3.53 -15.66
CA SER A 71 33.41 2.74 -14.59
C SER A 71 32.81 3.08 -13.21
N PRO A 72 32.87 2.14 -12.23
CA PRO A 72 32.48 2.39 -10.85
C PRO A 72 33.17 3.59 -10.21
N GLU A 73 34.47 3.80 -10.55
CA GLU A 73 35.24 4.94 -10.04
C GLU A 73 34.70 6.29 -10.52
N ASN A 74 34.14 6.35 -11.74
CA ASN A 74 33.51 7.55 -12.25
C ASN A 74 32.22 7.86 -11.46
N VAL A 75 31.40 6.84 -11.19
CA VAL A 75 30.18 6.97 -10.38
C VAL A 75 30.53 7.42 -8.97
N ALA A 76 31.53 6.81 -8.34
CA ALA A 76 31.99 7.19 -7.00
C ALA A 76 32.52 8.64 -6.96
N ARG A 77 33.22 9.12 -8.01
CA ARG A 77 33.65 10.52 -8.10
C ARG A 77 32.48 11.50 -8.18
N VAL A 78 31.42 11.15 -8.92
CA VAL A 78 30.19 11.96 -8.96
C VAL A 78 29.56 12.03 -7.58
N ALA A 79 29.44 10.90 -6.87
CA ALA A 79 28.88 10.85 -5.52
C ALA A 79 29.71 11.69 -4.52
N ASP A 80 31.06 11.58 -4.55
CA ASP A 80 31.93 12.40 -3.70
C ASP A 80 31.82 13.89 -4.02
N SER A 81 31.71 14.27 -5.30
CA SER A 81 31.54 15.66 -5.70
C SER A 81 30.26 16.28 -5.14
N LEU A 82 29.21 15.48 -4.94
CA LEU A 82 27.92 15.88 -4.34
C LEU A 82 27.95 15.82 -2.81
N GLY A 83 28.97 15.24 -2.19
CA GLY A 83 29.06 15.09 -0.72
C GLY A 83 28.16 14.01 -0.16
N LEU A 84 27.83 12.99 -0.93
CA LEU A 84 27.04 11.84 -0.47
C LEU A 84 27.79 11.04 0.60
N PRO A 85 27.07 10.30 1.48
CA PRO A 85 27.68 9.40 2.44
C PRO A 85 28.66 8.39 1.82
N GLU A 86 29.55 7.81 2.64
CA GLU A 86 30.41 6.71 2.20
C GLU A 86 29.56 5.58 1.59
N TYR A 87 30.03 5.01 0.48
CA TYR A 87 29.31 3.92 -0.20
C TYR A 87 29.19 2.70 0.71
N GLN A 88 27.99 2.16 0.75
CA GLN A 88 27.70 0.89 1.41
C GLN A 88 27.03 -0.04 0.39
N GLU A 89 27.60 -1.22 0.22
CA GLU A 89 27.00 -2.24 -0.65
C GLU A 89 25.62 -2.62 -0.10
N PRO A 90 24.55 -2.58 -0.93
CA PRO A 90 23.23 -3.00 -0.50
C PRO A 90 23.22 -4.48 -0.07
N ALA A 91 22.64 -4.76 1.10
CA ALA A 91 22.54 -6.13 1.62
C ALA A 91 21.33 -6.91 1.07
N TRP A 92 20.52 -6.29 0.22
CA TRP A 92 19.29 -6.86 -0.36
C TRP A 92 19.38 -6.96 -1.88
N PRO A 93 18.71 -7.95 -2.50
CA PRO A 93 18.65 -8.05 -3.95
C PRO A 93 17.75 -6.96 -4.56
N THR A 94 18.01 -6.61 -5.81
CA THR A 94 17.26 -5.57 -6.54
C THR A 94 15.75 -5.88 -6.61
N GLU A 95 15.38 -7.15 -6.65
CA GLU A 95 13.99 -7.62 -6.65
C GLU A 95 13.20 -7.20 -5.40
N GLN A 96 13.85 -6.87 -4.30
CA GLN A 96 13.18 -6.39 -3.08
C GLN A 96 12.89 -4.88 -3.11
N ILE A 97 13.54 -4.11 -4.01
CA ILE A 97 13.43 -2.63 -4.03
C ILE A 97 12.99 -2.07 -5.39
N TYR A 98 12.61 -2.91 -6.34
CA TYR A 98 12.36 -2.49 -7.73
C TYR A 98 11.26 -1.43 -7.88
N ILE A 99 10.18 -1.47 -7.08
CA ILE A 99 9.11 -0.48 -7.14
C ILE A 99 9.66 0.91 -6.75
N THR A 100 10.46 0.97 -5.69
CA THR A 100 11.14 2.20 -5.27
C THR A 100 12.07 2.71 -6.37
N LEU A 101 12.88 1.85 -6.99
CA LEU A 101 13.79 2.23 -8.08
C LEU A 101 13.04 2.70 -9.32
N ILE A 102 11.96 2.02 -9.72
CA ILE A 102 11.11 2.43 -10.83
C ILE A 102 10.55 3.85 -10.58
N ARG A 103 9.95 4.10 -9.42
CA ARG A 103 9.35 5.39 -9.08
C ARG A 103 10.37 6.53 -9.12
N ARG A 104 11.55 6.33 -8.55
CA ARG A 104 12.64 7.33 -8.47
C ARG A 104 13.24 7.69 -9.82
N ASN A 105 13.24 6.73 -10.75
CA ASN A 105 13.85 6.87 -12.07
C ASN A 105 12.82 7.02 -13.19
N TRP A 106 11.53 7.13 -12.87
CA TRP A 106 10.43 7.14 -13.83
C TRP A 106 10.51 8.31 -14.82
N HIS A 107 10.91 9.49 -14.34
CA HIS A 107 11.14 10.70 -15.12
C HIS A 107 12.61 10.85 -15.58
N LEU A 108 13.46 9.89 -15.27
CA LEU A 108 14.90 10.04 -15.52
C LEU A 108 15.44 9.10 -16.60
N LEU A 109 14.96 7.86 -16.65
CA LEU A 109 15.48 6.82 -17.54
C LEU A 109 14.45 6.37 -18.59
N PRO A 110 14.88 6.05 -19.85
CA PRO A 110 14.07 5.29 -20.79
C PRO A 110 13.92 3.83 -20.31
N TYR A 111 13.01 3.08 -20.91
CA TYR A 111 12.74 1.69 -20.51
C TYR A 111 13.98 0.79 -20.55
N GLU A 112 14.79 0.91 -21.59
CA GLU A 112 15.98 0.06 -21.74
C GLU A 112 16.94 0.20 -20.54
N GLN A 113 17.20 1.42 -20.10
CA GLN A 113 18.06 1.67 -18.94
C GLN A 113 17.37 1.38 -17.61
N LEU A 114 16.03 1.54 -17.55
CA LEU A 114 15.27 1.15 -16.38
C LEU A 114 15.30 -0.36 -16.17
N LEU A 115 15.12 -1.16 -17.24
CA LEU A 115 15.23 -2.62 -17.21
C LEU A 115 16.63 -3.07 -16.75
N GLU A 116 17.68 -2.39 -17.23
CA GLU A 116 19.06 -2.66 -16.81
C GLU A 116 19.28 -2.35 -15.32
N LEU A 117 18.68 -1.24 -14.83
CA LEU A 117 18.75 -0.83 -13.42
C LEU A 117 18.09 -1.83 -12.49
N VAL A 118 16.86 -2.30 -12.84
CA VAL A 118 16.06 -3.19 -11.99
C VAL A 118 16.25 -4.67 -12.29
N GLU A 119 17.15 -5.03 -13.23
CA GLU A 119 17.47 -6.42 -13.62
C GLU A 119 16.24 -7.24 -14.08
N MET A 120 15.34 -6.60 -14.82
CA MET A 120 14.12 -7.24 -15.31
C MET A 120 14.11 -7.41 -16.81
N THR A 121 13.38 -8.44 -17.29
CA THR A 121 13.00 -8.54 -18.71
C THR A 121 11.82 -7.60 -19.01
N PRO A 122 11.58 -7.23 -20.28
CA PRO A 122 10.41 -6.45 -20.68
C PRO A 122 9.08 -7.11 -20.25
N GLU A 123 8.99 -8.45 -20.31
CA GLU A 123 7.81 -9.20 -19.92
C GLU A 123 7.56 -9.10 -18.40
N ARG A 124 8.63 -9.22 -17.59
CA ARG A 124 8.53 -9.12 -16.14
C ARG A 124 8.12 -7.71 -15.71
N LEU A 125 8.70 -6.67 -16.33
CA LEU A 125 8.31 -5.28 -16.03
C LEU A 125 6.87 -5.01 -16.46
N ALA A 126 6.44 -5.49 -17.64
CA ALA A 126 5.05 -5.34 -18.09
C ALA A 126 4.07 -6.03 -17.13
N PHE A 127 4.43 -7.23 -16.66
CA PHE A 127 3.65 -7.93 -15.63
C PHE A 127 3.59 -7.12 -14.33
N ALA A 128 4.72 -6.61 -13.83
CA ALA A 128 4.77 -5.81 -12.62
C ALA A 128 3.92 -4.53 -12.73
N LEU A 129 4.00 -3.82 -13.87
CA LEU A 129 3.18 -2.63 -14.11
C LEU A 129 1.68 -2.94 -14.07
N GLN A 130 1.27 -4.11 -14.53
CA GLN A 130 -0.14 -4.50 -14.63
C GLN A 130 -0.67 -5.15 -13.34
N GLU A 131 0.09 -6.05 -12.72
CA GLU A 131 -0.41 -6.96 -11.67
C GLU A 131 0.13 -6.64 -10.27
N ASP A 132 1.24 -5.90 -10.14
CA ASP A 132 1.84 -5.61 -8.82
C ASP A 132 1.11 -4.42 -8.16
N ASP A 133 -0.03 -4.69 -7.56
CA ASP A 133 -0.85 -3.77 -6.76
C ASP A 133 -1.01 -2.39 -7.42
N PHE A 134 -1.48 -2.38 -8.67
CA PHE A 134 -1.77 -1.14 -9.42
C PHE A 134 -0.55 -0.25 -9.71
N LEU A 135 0.64 -0.81 -9.88
CA LEU A 135 1.85 -0.02 -10.11
C LEU A 135 1.70 0.98 -11.26
N TRP A 136 1.05 0.59 -12.38
CA TRP A 136 0.79 1.50 -13.50
C TRP A 136 -0.11 2.68 -13.11
N VAL A 137 -1.12 2.43 -12.27
CA VAL A 137 -1.99 3.48 -11.71
C VAL A 137 -1.19 4.40 -10.79
N LYS A 138 -0.35 3.84 -9.92
CA LYS A 138 0.54 4.57 -9.01
C LYS A 138 1.57 5.43 -9.75
N LEU A 139 1.90 5.08 -10.98
CA LEU A 139 2.76 5.86 -11.89
C LEU A 139 1.98 6.83 -12.81
N GLY A 140 0.66 6.96 -12.62
CA GLY A 140 -0.18 7.94 -13.31
C GLY A 140 -0.63 7.54 -14.71
N PHE A 141 -0.61 6.26 -15.07
CA PHE A 141 -0.94 5.74 -16.40
C PHE A 141 -0.07 6.31 -17.53
N LEU A 142 1.12 6.75 -17.22
CA LEU A 142 2.03 7.36 -18.19
C LEU A 142 3.48 6.94 -17.93
N LYS A 143 4.28 6.98 -19.00
CA LYS A 143 5.73 6.92 -18.92
C LYS A 143 6.31 8.14 -19.66
N PRO A 144 7.04 9.03 -18.98
CA PRO A 144 7.68 10.14 -19.66
C PRO A 144 8.71 9.68 -20.71
N LEU A 145 8.79 10.39 -21.81
CA LEU A 145 9.76 10.12 -22.87
C LEU A 145 11.13 10.65 -22.46
N CYS A 146 11.92 9.79 -21.84
CA CYS A 146 13.27 10.11 -21.37
C CYS A 146 14.31 9.76 -22.44
N GLU A 147 15.23 10.69 -22.69
CA GLU A 147 16.41 10.41 -23.51
C GLU A 147 17.37 9.47 -22.77
N PRO A 148 18.14 8.62 -23.48
CA PRO A 148 19.18 7.81 -22.85
C PRO A 148 20.16 8.65 -22.02
N LEU A 149 20.62 8.10 -20.91
CA LEU A 149 21.51 8.76 -19.97
C LEU A 149 22.87 8.08 -19.96
N TYR A 150 23.92 8.79 -20.35
CA TYR A 150 25.27 8.28 -20.36
C TYR A 150 26.20 9.23 -19.61
N TYR A 151 27.21 8.64 -18.95
CA TYR A 151 28.23 9.42 -18.27
C TYR A 151 28.99 10.31 -19.23
N GLN A 152 29.14 11.55 -18.80
CA GLN A 152 30.05 12.52 -19.40
C GLN A 152 30.87 13.16 -18.28
N ALA A 153 32.13 13.47 -18.55
CA ALA A 153 32.93 14.17 -17.55
C ALA A 153 32.30 15.53 -17.25
N PRO A 154 32.08 15.86 -15.96
CA PRO A 154 31.44 17.13 -15.57
C PRO A 154 32.25 18.33 -16.08
N ASP A 155 31.57 19.28 -16.70
CA ASP A 155 32.14 20.59 -17.05
C ASP A 155 32.34 21.49 -15.80
N GLU A 156 32.90 22.66 -15.97
CA GLU A 156 33.20 23.59 -14.87
C GLU A 156 31.92 24.05 -14.14
N ALA A 157 30.82 24.24 -14.86
CA ALA A 157 29.53 24.66 -14.28
C ALA A 157 28.95 23.52 -13.41
N ALA A 158 28.97 22.29 -13.90
CA ALA A 158 28.53 21.11 -13.18
C ALA A 158 29.38 20.86 -11.92
N GLN A 159 30.72 20.99 -12.03
CA GLN A 159 31.62 20.87 -10.89
C GLN A 159 31.33 21.92 -9.81
N LYS A 160 31.16 23.19 -10.21
CA LYS A 160 30.81 24.28 -9.30
C LYS A 160 29.46 24.03 -8.60
N ARG A 161 28.45 23.57 -9.34
CA ARG A 161 27.14 23.25 -8.75
C ARG A 161 27.21 22.06 -7.80
N ALA A 162 27.90 20.98 -8.16
CA ALA A 162 28.13 19.82 -7.28
C ALA A 162 28.81 20.23 -5.98
N ALA A 163 29.86 21.08 -6.06
CA ALA A 163 30.54 21.60 -4.87
C ALA A 163 29.62 22.45 -3.98
N ALA A 164 28.69 23.23 -4.57
CA ALA A 164 27.67 23.97 -3.79
C ALA A 164 26.73 23.02 -3.07
N ILE A 165 26.25 21.94 -3.71
CA ILE A 165 25.44 20.91 -3.07
C ILE A 165 26.20 20.25 -1.92
N LYS A 166 27.45 19.83 -2.15
CA LYS A 166 28.31 19.25 -1.12
C LYS A 166 28.43 20.17 0.09
N LYS A 167 28.62 21.47 -0.13
CA LYS A 167 28.69 22.47 0.95
C LYS A 167 27.36 22.53 1.73
N VAL A 168 26.21 22.63 1.03
CA VAL A 168 24.89 22.65 1.68
C VAL A 168 24.71 21.43 2.60
N LEU A 169 25.01 20.23 2.09
CA LEU A 169 24.86 19.00 2.88
C LEU A 169 25.80 18.98 4.08
N GLN A 170 27.09 19.33 3.91
CA GLN A 170 28.06 19.36 5.00
C GLN A 170 27.70 20.35 6.10
N GLU A 171 27.29 21.56 5.75
CA GLU A 171 26.94 22.62 6.71
C GLU A 171 25.59 22.38 7.40
N ASN A 172 24.64 21.73 6.75
CA ASN A 172 23.28 21.63 7.22
C ASN A 172 22.88 20.26 7.77
N VAL A 173 23.46 19.17 7.27
CA VAL A 173 23.25 17.81 7.80
C VAL A 173 24.39 17.40 8.72
N GLY A 174 25.63 17.72 8.35
CA GLY A 174 26.80 17.54 9.21
C GLY A 174 27.10 16.09 9.61
N PRO A 175 27.29 15.81 10.93
CA PRO A 175 27.73 14.49 11.40
C PRO A 175 26.87 13.29 10.95
N PRO A 176 25.54 13.38 10.81
CA PRO A 176 24.72 12.27 10.28
C PRO A 176 25.13 11.77 8.90
N LEU A 177 25.71 12.61 8.02
CA LEU A 177 26.26 12.18 6.73
C LEU A 177 27.43 11.22 6.85
N ALA A 178 28.21 11.35 7.94
CA ALA A 178 29.40 10.52 8.21
C ALA A 178 29.09 9.30 9.10
N GLN A 179 27.82 9.03 9.39
CA GLN A 179 27.40 7.95 10.28
C GLN A 179 27.67 6.58 9.61
N LYS A 180 28.73 5.90 10.05
CA LYS A 180 29.14 4.58 9.52
C LYS A 180 28.22 3.43 9.92
N ASN A 181 27.41 3.60 10.95
CA ASN A 181 26.52 2.57 11.51
C ASN A 181 25.04 2.87 11.23
N ALA A 182 24.73 3.61 10.17
CA ALA A 182 23.35 3.79 9.75
C ALA A 182 22.70 2.42 9.45
N VAL A 183 21.48 2.23 9.92
CA VAL A 183 20.73 1.00 9.70
C VAL A 183 20.46 0.86 8.20
N GLN A 184 20.88 -0.26 7.61
CA GLN A 184 20.60 -0.53 6.20
C GLN A 184 19.11 -0.70 5.95
N ARG A 185 18.67 -0.36 4.72
CA ARG A 185 17.27 -0.62 4.32
C ARG A 185 16.94 -2.09 4.52
N PHE A 186 15.70 -2.41 4.77
CA PHE A 186 15.20 -3.77 5.07
C PHE A 186 15.79 -4.47 6.32
N ALA A 187 16.63 -3.82 7.12
CA ALA A 187 17.15 -4.43 8.35
C ALA A 187 16.03 -4.85 9.32
N PHE A 188 14.88 -4.17 9.30
CA PHE A 188 13.70 -4.56 10.08
C PHE A 188 13.17 -5.96 9.71
N ILE A 189 13.38 -6.44 8.47
CA ILE A 189 12.98 -7.78 8.05
C ILE A 189 13.77 -8.83 8.84
N GLU A 190 15.07 -8.62 9.00
CA GLU A 190 15.93 -9.53 9.77
C GLU A 190 15.49 -9.60 11.25
N ASP A 191 15.04 -8.48 11.81
CA ASP A 191 14.52 -8.45 13.18
C ASP A 191 13.13 -9.14 13.28
N LEU A 192 12.30 -9.00 12.26
CA LEU A 192 11.02 -9.71 12.20
C LEU A 192 11.19 -11.22 11.97
N ARG A 193 12.24 -11.64 11.25
CA ARG A 193 12.54 -13.06 11.00
C ARG A 193 13.08 -13.80 12.25
N LYS A 194 13.71 -13.08 13.19
CA LYS A 194 14.26 -13.69 14.41
C LYS A 194 13.15 -14.24 15.30
N THR A 195 13.28 -15.52 15.66
CA THR A 195 12.47 -16.13 16.71
C THR A 195 13.02 -15.75 18.07
N HIS A 196 12.11 -15.62 19.03
CA HIS A 196 12.44 -15.48 20.44
C HIS A 196 11.82 -16.68 21.19
N PRO A 197 12.51 -17.83 21.20
CA PRO A 197 11.97 -19.04 21.82
C PRO A 197 11.53 -18.75 23.27
N ASP A 198 10.25 -18.86 23.50
CA ASP A 198 9.64 -18.71 24.82
C ASP A 198 8.98 -20.04 25.15
N PRO A 199 9.51 -20.80 26.15
CA PRO A 199 8.92 -22.05 26.52
C PRO A 199 7.47 -21.91 27.02
N ASP A 200 7.08 -20.70 27.44
CA ASP A 200 5.74 -20.38 27.90
C ASP A 200 4.84 -19.80 26.80
N PHE A 201 5.26 -19.88 25.53
CA PHE A 201 4.42 -19.43 24.40
C PHE A 201 3.13 -20.23 24.35
N VAL A 202 2.04 -19.55 24.66
CA VAL A 202 0.69 -20.08 24.48
C VAL A 202 0.07 -19.33 23.32
N ALA A 203 -0.18 -20.05 22.22
CA ALA A 203 -0.94 -19.49 21.10
C ALA A 203 -2.34 -19.09 21.58
N SER A 204 -2.91 -18.07 20.95
CA SER A 204 -4.27 -17.65 21.26
C SER A 204 -5.25 -18.80 21.01
N ASP A 205 -6.12 -19.09 21.97
CA ASP A 205 -7.25 -20.01 21.86
C ASP A 205 -8.54 -19.31 21.41
N SER A 206 -8.45 -18.06 21.01
CA SER A 206 -9.58 -17.29 20.51
C SER A 206 -10.28 -18.01 19.35
N LYS A 207 -11.60 -18.16 19.46
CA LYS A 207 -12.44 -18.71 18.39
C LYS A 207 -12.76 -17.67 17.31
N ALA A 208 -12.62 -16.37 17.61
CA ALA A 208 -12.80 -15.33 16.64
C ALA A 208 -11.64 -15.32 15.64
N LEU A 209 -11.95 -15.24 14.36
CA LEU A 209 -10.93 -15.15 13.31
C LEU A 209 -10.22 -13.80 13.38
N ARG A 210 -8.88 -13.83 13.42
CA ARG A 210 -8.00 -12.66 13.32
C ARG A 210 -6.94 -12.93 12.30
N TYR A 211 -7.10 -12.35 11.11
CA TYR A 211 -6.17 -12.61 10.03
C TYR A 211 -5.61 -11.33 9.41
N ILE A 212 -4.39 -11.43 8.90
CA ILE A 212 -3.60 -10.29 8.44
C ILE A 212 -2.64 -10.70 7.31
N TYR A 213 -2.11 -9.71 6.58
CA TYR A 213 -1.05 -9.91 5.57
C TYR A 213 0.34 -9.79 6.18
N SER A 214 1.36 -10.29 5.50
CA SER A 214 2.75 -10.10 5.91
C SER A 214 3.19 -8.66 5.72
N TYR A 215 3.91 -8.11 6.69
CA TYR A 215 4.43 -6.74 6.60
C TYR A 215 5.47 -6.54 5.49
N PHE A 216 6.21 -7.57 5.13
CA PHE A 216 7.30 -7.48 4.14
C PHE A 216 7.14 -8.40 2.92
N ALA A 217 5.99 -9.05 2.75
CA ALA A 217 5.74 -9.84 1.55
C ALA A 217 5.62 -8.93 0.32
N LEU A 218 6.25 -9.33 -0.79
CA LEU A 218 5.99 -8.73 -2.08
C LEU A 218 4.63 -9.21 -2.60
N TYR A 219 3.85 -8.29 -3.11
CA TYR A 219 2.57 -8.60 -3.73
C TYR A 219 2.83 -9.14 -5.14
N GLY A 220 2.68 -10.42 -5.32
CA GLY A 220 2.93 -11.08 -6.59
C GLY A 220 2.71 -12.58 -6.48
N ASP A 221 3.33 -13.37 -7.35
CA ASP A 221 3.26 -14.84 -7.31
C ASP A 221 4.36 -15.43 -6.39
N THR A 222 4.20 -15.21 -5.10
CA THR A 222 5.17 -15.63 -4.08
C THR A 222 5.35 -17.16 -4.01
N LEU A 223 4.33 -17.92 -4.40
CA LEU A 223 4.40 -19.38 -4.41
C LEU A 223 5.17 -19.95 -5.61
N ALA A 224 5.44 -19.18 -6.64
CA ALA A 224 6.31 -19.57 -7.74
C ALA A 224 7.80 -19.45 -7.40
N SER A 225 8.16 -18.63 -6.40
CA SER A 225 9.52 -18.46 -5.92
C SER A 225 10.04 -19.68 -5.15
N ASP A 226 11.36 -19.85 -5.10
CA ASP A 226 12.00 -20.80 -4.19
C ASP A 226 12.11 -20.23 -2.76
N ASP A 227 12.09 -18.91 -2.63
CA ASP A 227 11.99 -18.20 -1.37
C ASP A 227 10.50 -18.06 -0.98
N THR A 228 10.06 -18.85 -0.01
CA THR A 228 8.71 -18.82 0.56
C THR A 228 8.65 -18.13 1.92
N GLU A 229 9.71 -17.44 2.34
CA GLU A 229 9.82 -16.82 3.67
C GLU A 229 8.98 -15.55 3.86
N VAL A 230 7.96 -15.35 3.05
CA VAL A 230 6.98 -14.25 3.20
C VAL A 230 6.28 -14.25 4.57
N PHE A 231 6.19 -15.43 5.19
CA PHE A 231 5.80 -15.64 6.57
C PHE A 231 6.90 -16.44 7.28
N SER A 232 7.97 -15.76 7.69
CA SER A 232 9.06 -16.40 8.45
C SER A 232 8.60 -16.85 9.84
N ASP A 233 9.30 -17.81 10.42
CA ASP A 233 9.01 -18.32 11.77
C ASP A 233 8.95 -17.20 12.82
N GLY A 234 9.87 -16.25 12.78
CA GLY A 234 9.88 -15.12 13.73
C GLY A 234 8.67 -14.20 13.57
N LEU A 235 8.21 -13.95 12.32
CA LEU A 235 7.00 -13.14 12.10
C LEU A 235 5.75 -13.89 12.60
N LEU A 236 5.61 -15.17 12.26
CA LEU A 236 4.47 -15.99 12.70
C LEU A 236 4.42 -16.11 14.24
N GLU A 237 5.57 -16.31 14.89
CA GLU A 237 5.66 -16.32 16.36
C GLU A 237 5.16 -14.99 16.96
N LYS A 238 5.65 -13.85 16.47
CA LYS A 238 5.26 -12.52 16.96
C LYS A 238 3.77 -12.27 16.75
N LEU A 239 3.24 -12.59 15.56
CA LEU A 239 1.81 -12.43 15.25
C LEU A 239 0.93 -13.34 16.13
N GLY A 240 1.31 -14.61 16.31
CA GLY A 240 0.59 -15.55 17.20
C GLY A 240 0.52 -15.07 18.64
N ARG A 241 1.61 -14.47 19.18
CA ARG A 241 1.62 -13.86 20.52
C ARG A 241 0.62 -12.70 20.67
N LEU A 242 0.34 -12.00 19.58
CA LEU A 242 -0.61 -10.89 19.54
C LEU A 242 -2.05 -11.33 19.24
N GLY A 243 -2.30 -12.65 19.17
CA GLY A 243 -3.63 -13.19 18.97
C GLY A 243 -4.05 -13.36 17.50
N VAL A 244 -3.12 -13.18 16.56
CA VAL A 244 -3.36 -13.50 15.15
C VAL A 244 -3.45 -15.02 15.01
N ASN A 245 -4.51 -15.52 14.36
CA ASN A 245 -4.71 -16.93 14.08
C ASN A 245 -4.95 -17.24 12.59
N GLY A 246 -4.75 -16.27 11.74
CA GLY A 246 -4.78 -16.42 10.30
C GLY A 246 -3.84 -15.45 9.59
N VAL A 247 -3.23 -15.89 8.48
CA VAL A 247 -2.51 -15.03 7.55
C VAL A 247 -2.92 -15.39 6.12
N TRP A 248 -2.73 -14.46 5.17
CA TRP A 248 -3.24 -14.68 3.83
C TRP A 248 -2.20 -14.43 2.73
N LEU A 249 -2.38 -15.11 1.62
CA LEU A 249 -1.61 -14.98 0.38
C LEU A 249 -2.53 -14.71 -0.79
N HIS A 250 -2.10 -13.84 -1.71
CA HIS A 250 -2.78 -13.68 -3.00
C HIS A 250 -2.44 -14.84 -3.93
N VAL A 251 -3.47 -15.37 -4.60
CA VAL A 251 -3.31 -16.40 -5.63
C VAL A 251 -4.25 -16.14 -6.80
N VAL A 252 -3.84 -16.62 -7.98
CA VAL A 252 -4.68 -16.63 -9.20
C VAL A 252 -5.05 -18.09 -9.49
N LEU A 253 -6.33 -18.41 -9.50
CA LEU A 253 -6.82 -19.80 -9.54
C LEU A 253 -6.27 -20.58 -10.73
N ARG A 254 -6.18 -19.95 -11.93
CA ARG A 254 -5.65 -20.57 -13.13
C ARG A 254 -4.17 -20.99 -13.05
N GLU A 255 -3.43 -20.46 -12.06
CA GLU A 255 -2.01 -20.79 -11.81
C GLU A 255 -1.85 -21.88 -10.75
N MET A 256 -2.90 -22.19 -9.99
CA MET A 256 -2.86 -23.05 -8.81
C MET A 256 -3.34 -24.49 -9.06
N ALA A 257 -4.03 -24.74 -10.16
CA ALA A 257 -4.63 -26.04 -10.45
C ALA A 257 -4.62 -26.33 -11.94
N PRO A 258 -4.59 -27.62 -12.37
CA PRO A 258 -4.66 -27.97 -13.78
C PRO A 258 -6.01 -27.57 -14.37
N GLY A 259 -6.01 -27.02 -15.58
CA GLY A 259 -7.24 -26.61 -16.28
C GLY A 259 -7.97 -27.73 -17.01
N GLY A 260 -7.36 -28.91 -17.15
CA GLY A 260 -7.90 -30.04 -17.90
C GLY A 260 -8.02 -29.78 -19.40
N GLU A 261 -8.81 -30.60 -20.07
CA GLU A 261 -8.96 -30.54 -21.53
C GLU A 261 -9.62 -29.23 -22.02
N LYS A 262 -10.49 -28.64 -21.21
CA LYS A 262 -11.20 -27.41 -21.59
C LYS A 262 -10.36 -26.15 -21.39
N PHE A 263 -9.35 -26.17 -20.51
CA PHE A 263 -8.47 -25.03 -20.19
C PHE A 263 -7.00 -25.47 -20.19
N PRO A 264 -6.45 -26.05 -21.29
CA PRO A 264 -5.09 -26.58 -21.31
C PRO A 264 -4.00 -25.52 -21.05
N GLU A 265 -4.35 -24.23 -21.14
CA GLU A 265 -3.45 -23.13 -20.84
C GLU A 265 -3.26 -22.88 -19.32
N PHE A 266 -4.12 -23.45 -18.48
CA PHE A 266 -4.10 -23.22 -17.06
C PHE A 266 -3.25 -24.27 -16.32
N GLY A 267 -2.73 -23.90 -15.16
CA GLY A 267 -1.98 -24.79 -14.30
C GLY A 267 -0.49 -24.90 -14.58
N HIS A 268 0.10 -24.02 -15.39
CA HIS A 268 1.54 -24.06 -15.60
C HIS A 268 2.31 -23.83 -14.30
N GLY A 269 3.10 -24.83 -13.88
CA GLY A 269 3.90 -24.77 -12.64
C GLY A 269 3.06 -24.85 -11.36
N HIS A 270 1.82 -25.33 -11.42
CA HIS A 270 0.95 -25.48 -10.25
C HIS A 270 1.55 -26.45 -9.21
N GLU A 271 2.25 -27.50 -9.63
CA GLU A 271 2.85 -28.47 -8.71
C GLU A 271 3.85 -27.80 -7.76
N LYS A 272 4.68 -26.87 -8.29
CA LYS A 272 5.62 -26.10 -7.46
C LYS A 272 4.88 -25.21 -6.48
N ARG A 273 3.84 -24.46 -6.94
CA ARG A 273 3.03 -23.60 -6.09
C ARG A 273 2.30 -24.39 -4.99
N ILE A 274 1.75 -25.54 -5.30
CA ILE A 274 1.11 -26.44 -4.33
C ILE A 274 2.13 -26.97 -3.32
N ALA A 275 3.32 -27.39 -3.78
CA ALA A 275 4.38 -27.86 -2.88
C ALA A 275 4.85 -26.74 -1.94
N ASN A 276 5.01 -25.52 -2.43
CA ASN A 276 5.37 -24.37 -1.61
C ASN A 276 4.25 -23.97 -0.65
N LEU A 277 2.98 -24.00 -1.09
CA LEU A 277 1.84 -23.74 -0.23
C LEU A 277 1.75 -24.74 0.94
N ARG A 278 2.01 -26.04 0.71
CA ARG A 278 2.09 -27.04 1.80
C ARG A 278 3.13 -26.64 2.84
N LYS A 279 4.34 -26.22 2.41
CA LYS A 279 5.40 -25.79 3.34
C LYS A 279 4.95 -24.62 4.20
N VAL A 280 4.32 -23.61 3.59
CA VAL A 280 3.82 -22.42 4.32
C VAL A 280 2.72 -22.80 5.30
N VAL A 281 1.81 -23.70 4.93
CA VAL A 281 0.75 -24.21 5.83
C VAL A 281 1.34 -24.98 7.00
N GLU A 282 2.27 -25.92 6.75
CA GLU A 282 2.93 -26.69 7.81
C GLU A 282 3.73 -25.78 8.76
N GLN A 283 4.38 -24.75 8.23
CA GLN A 283 5.11 -23.76 9.00
C GLN A 283 4.17 -22.95 9.91
N ALA A 284 3.08 -22.39 9.36
CA ALA A 284 2.14 -21.57 10.11
C ALA A 284 1.41 -22.34 11.22
N LYS A 285 1.11 -23.62 10.99
CA LYS A 285 0.49 -24.51 11.98
C LYS A 285 1.29 -24.66 13.28
N ARG A 286 2.62 -24.54 13.23
CA ARG A 286 3.47 -24.56 14.43
C ARG A 286 3.16 -23.42 15.41
N TYR A 287 2.57 -22.33 14.89
CA TYR A 287 2.21 -21.12 15.63
C TYR A 287 0.69 -20.98 15.83
N ASN A 288 -0.08 -22.03 15.54
CA ASN A 288 -1.55 -22.04 15.58
C ASN A 288 -2.16 -20.98 14.65
N ILE A 289 -1.54 -20.78 13.49
CA ILE A 289 -1.97 -19.83 12.46
C ILE A 289 -2.39 -20.61 11.22
N ASP A 290 -3.57 -20.29 10.69
CA ASP A 290 -4.10 -20.84 9.45
C ASP A 290 -3.70 -19.96 8.25
N ILE A 291 -3.52 -20.58 7.08
CA ILE A 291 -3.30 -19.88 5.81
C ILE A 291 -4.62 -19.73 5.07
N TYR A 292 -4.89 -18.51 4.61
CA TYR A 292 -6.05 -18.14 3.78
C TYR A 292 -5.59 -17.73 2.38
N LEU A 293 -6.31 -18.16 1.35
CA LEU A 293 -6.03 -17.76 -0.04
C LEU A 293 -6.92 -16.59 -0.43
N TYR A 294 -6.33 -15.47 -0.83
CA TYR A 294 -7.03 -14.35 -1.43
C TYR A 294 -7.14 -14.53 -2.94
N MET A 295 -8.35 -14.37 -3.50
CA MET A 295 -8.55 -14.51 -4.94
C MET A 295 -9.67 -13.61 -5.48
N ASN A 296 -9.50 -13.17 -6.73
CA ASN A 296 -10.50 -12.46 -7.53
C ASN A 296 -10.86 -13.31 -8.74
N GLU A 297 -11.87 -14.16 -8.65
CA GLU A 297 -12.14 -15.17 -9.68
C GLU A 297 -13.60 -15.15 -10.20
N PRO A 298 -13.78 -15.66 -11.42
CA PRO A 298 -12.76 -15.98 -12.42
C PRO A 298 -12.20 -14.72 -13.09
N ARG A 299 -10.89 -14.65 -13.35
CA ARG A 299 -10.29 -13.51 -14.07
C ARG A 299 -10.79 -13.45 -15.50
N THR A 300 -10.95 -12.23 -16.05
CA THR A 300 -11.19 -12.05 -17.48
C THR A 300 -10.01 -12.53 -18.31
N MET A 301 -10.29 -12.96 -19.54
CA MET A 301 -9.30 -13.45 -20.47
C MET A 301 -9.22 -12.56 -21.71
N PRO A 302 -8.05 -12.47 -22.39
CA PRO A 302 -7.95 -11.79 -23.68
C PRO A 302 -8.93 -12.37 -24.69
N ASN A 303 -9.48 -11.55 -25.59
CA ASN A 303 -10.46 -12.00 -26.59
C ASN A 303 -9.96 -13.17 -27.46
N ALA A 304 -8.64 -13.21 -27.73
CA ALA A 304 -8.01 -14.30 -28.48
C ALA A 304 -8.16 -15.66 -27.79
N PHE A 305 -8.26 -15.70 -26.46
CA PHE A 305 -8.50 -16.92 -25.69
C PHE A 305 -9.80 -17.63 -26.12
N PHE A 306 -10.85 -16.88 -26.43
CA PHE A 306 -12.15 -17.40 -26.82
C PHE A 306 -12.22 -17.78 -28.31
N GLN A 307 -11.23 -17.41 -29.10
CA GLN A 307 -11.17 -17.66 -30.56
C GLN A 307 -10.37 -18.92 -30.88
N ARG A 308 -9.97 -19.72 -29.90
CA ARG A 308 -9.26 -21.00 -30.07
C ARG A 308 -10.18 -22.06 -30.67
N ALA A 309 -10.09 -22.25 -31.97
CA ALA A 309 -10.91 -23.23 -32.72
C ALA A 309 -10.51 -24.69 -32.45
N ASP A 310 -9.33 -24.93 -31.92
CA ASP A 310 -8.81 -26.25 -31.52
C ASP A 310 -9.42 -26.79 -30.21
N ILE A 311 -10.17 -25.96 -29.47
CA ILE A 311 -10.87 -26.36 -28.25
C ILE A 311 -12.37 -26.20 -28.45
N GLU A 312 -13.07 -27.32 -28.48
CA GLU A 312 -14.51 -27.35 -28.69
C GLU A 312 -15.30 -26.58 -27.61
N GLY A 313 -16.15 -25.66 -28.06
CA GLY A 313 -17.03 -24.87 -27.20
C GLY A 313 -16.37 -23.68 -26.52
N ARG A 314 -15.11 -23.35 -26.85
CA ARG A 314 -14.37 -22.24 -26.25
C ARG A 314 -15.09 -20.90 -26.41
N GLU A 315 -15.73 -20.67 -27.55
CA GLU A 315 -16.52 -19.47 -27.83
C GLU A 315 -17.79 -19.36 -26.96
N LYS A 316 -18.32 -20.49 -26.48
CA LYS A 316 -19.56 -20.53 -25.69
C LYS A 316 -19.41 -20.08 -24.27
N ILE A 317 -18.16 -20.11 -23.76
CA ILE A 317 -17.85 -19.67 -22.40
C ILE A 317 -17.53 -18.18 -22.32
N ALA A 318 -17.54 -17.45 -23.43
CA ALA A 318 -17.37 -16.00 -23.43
C ALA A 318 -18.57 -15.31 -22.78
N GLY A 319 -18.27 -14.42 -21.84
CA GLY A 319 -19.27 -13.66 -21.08
C GLY A 319 -19.37 -12.21 -21.51
N ALA A 320 -19.53 -11.31 -20.54
CA ALA A 320 -19.57 -9.88 -20.77
C ALA A 320 -18.21 -9.33 -21.24
N PRO A 321 -18.18 -8.42 -22.23
CA PRO A 321 -16.96 -7.71 -22.63
C PRO A 321 -16.40 -6.89 -21.47
N ALA A 322 -15.07 -6.83 -21.40
CA ALA A 322 -14.32 -5.99 -20.47
C ALA A 322 -13.38 -5.04 -21.23
N PRO A 323 -12.92 -3.93 -20.62
CA PRO A 323 -11.98 -3.01 -21.24
C PRO A 323 -10.68 -3.67 -21.71
N GLY A 324 -9.96 -3.04 -22.63
CA GLY A 324 -8.63 -3.48 -23.06
C GLY A 324 -8.59 -4.74 -23.93
N GLY A 325 -9.72 -5.15 -24.54
CA GLY A 325 -9.77 -6.34 -25.37
C GLY A 325 -9.88 -7.66 -24.59
N TYR A 326 -10.48 -7.59 -23.40
CA TYR A 326 -10.75 -8.71 -22.52
C TYR A 326 -12.25 -9.08 -22.52
N THR A 327 -12.56 -10.29 -22.10
CA THR A 327 -13.92 -10.80 -21.92
C THR A 327 -13.97 -11.67 -20.66
N ALA A 328 -15.08 -11.57 -19.91
CA ALA A 328 -15.31 -12.39 -18.74
C ALA A 328 -15.48 -13.87 -19.08
N LEU A 329 -14.95 -14.76 -18.26
CA LEU A 329 -15.36 -16.17 -18.26
C LEU A 329 -16.78 -16.27 -17.70
N CYS A 330 -17.72 -16.78 -18.52
CA CYS A 330 -19.14 -16.81 -18.13
C CYS A 330 -19.43 -17.92 -17.11
N ILE A 331 -19.57 -17.55 -15.86
CA ILE A 331 -19.92 -18.47 -14.76
C ILE A 331 -21.29 -19.13 -14.87
N SER A 332 -22.12 -18.74 -15.83
CA SER A 332 -23.39 -19.42 -16.13
C SER A 332 -23.21 -20.61 -17.08
N THR A 333 -21.97 -20.90 -17.53
CA THR A 333 -21.66 -22.05 -18.37
C THR A 333 -21.11 -23.23 -17.57
N PRO A 334 -21.50 -24.48 -17.85
CA PRO A 334 -21.05 -25.63 -17.09
C PRO A 334 -19.53 -25.81 -17.05
N ASP A 335 -18.84 -25.54 -18.17
CA ASP A 335 -17.37 -25.70 -18.25
C ASP A 335 -16.64 -24.77 -17.27
N VAL A 336 -17.07 -23.50 -17.18
CA VAL A 336 -16.47 -22.52 -16.22
C VAL A 336 -16.84 -22.87 -14.79
N GLN A 337 -18.10 -23.28 -14.53
CA GLN A 337 -18.52 -23.72 -13.20
C GLN A 337 -17.71 -24.91 -12.71
N ASN A 338 -17.56 -25.93 -13.55
CA ASN A 338 -16.80 -27.12 -13.19
C ASN A 338 -15.33 -26.78 -12.96
N TRP A 339 -14.72 -25.99 -13.86
CA TRP A 339 -13.33 -25.57 -13.67
C TRP A 339 -13.10 -24.86 -12.32
N ILE A 340 -13.94 -23.89 -11.94
CA ILE A 340 -13.80 -23.20 -10.65
C ILE A 340 -13.90 -24.20 -9.48
N LYS A 341 -14.93 -25.04 -9.50
CA LYS A 341 -15.18 -26.00 -8.41
C LYS A 341 -14.10 -27.07 -8.33
N ASP A 342 -13.69 -27.62 -9.45
CA ASP A 342 -12.69 -28.69 -9.51
C ASP A 342 -11.29 -28.16 -9.15
N SER A 343 -10.95 -26.93 -9.57
CA SER A 343 -9.70 -26.27 -9.21
C SER A 343 -9.60 -26.01 -7.70
N LEU A 344 -10.67 -25.50 -7.08
CA LEU A 344 -10.70 -25.28 -5.63
C LEU A 344 -10.67 -26.60 -4.86
N ALA A 345 -11.46 -27.59 -5.29
CA ALA A 345 -11.45 -28.91 -4.69
C ALA A 345 -10.05 -29.56 -4.77
N TYR A 346 -9.35 -29.40 -5.90
CA TYR A 346 -7.97 -29.86 -6.07
C TYR A 346 -7.02 -29.20 -5.07
N ILE A 347 -7.04 -27.87 -4.99
CA ILE A 347 -6.14 -27.12 -4.06
C ILE A 347 -6.35 -27.61 -2.63
N PHE A 348 -7.60 -27.71 -2.17
CA PHE A 348 -7.91 -28.09 -0.80
C PHE A 348 -7.69 -29.59 -0.51
N SER A 349 -7.75 -30.47 -1.53
CA SER A 349 -7.35 -31.88 -1.39
C SER A 349 -5.83 -32.04 -1.35
N GLU A 350 -5.09 -31.27 -2.14
CA GLU A 350 -3.64 -31.35 -2.20
C GLU A 350 -2.93 -30.65 -1.05
N VAL A 351 -3.59 -29.70 -0.39
CA VAL A 351 -3.04 -28.91 0.72
C VAL A 351 -3.98 -29.02 1.94
N PRO A 352 -4.01 -30.17 2.61
CA PRO A 352 -4.83 -30.32 3.83
C PRO A 352 -4.35 -29.36 4.91
N GLY A 353 -5.30 -28.77 5.64
CA GLY A 353 -5.03 -27.82 6.71
C GLY A 353 -5.01 -26.37 6.29
N LEU A 354 -5.35 -26.03 5.03
CA LEU A 354 -5.69 -24.65 4.68
C LEU A 354 -6.86 -24.16 5.52
N GLY A 355 -6.75 -22.93 6.05
CA GLY A 355 -7.81 -22.29 6.85
C GLY A 355 -9.04 -21.91 6.02
N GLY A 356 -8.85 -21.57 4.76
CA GLY A 356 -9.92 -21.20 3.87
C GLY A 356 -9.51 -20.27 2.73
N VAL A 357 -10.52 -19.64 2.17
CA VAL A 357 -10.35 -18.59 1.13
C VAL A 357 -11.08 -17.33 1.55
N PHE A 358 -10.59 -16.17 1.07
CA PHE A 358 -11.47 -15.01 0.97
C PHE A 358 -11.43 -14.44 -0.45
N THR A 359 -12.56 -13.93 -0.92
CA THR A 359 -12.71 -13.49 -2.30
C THR A 359 -13.41 -12.16 -2.40
N ILE A 360 -12.91 -11.30 -3.29
CA ILE A 360 -13.61 -10.09 -3.74
C ILE A 360 -14.11 -10.36 -5.16
N SER A 361 -15.39 -10.65 -5.30
CA SER A 361 -16.00 -10.96 -6.60
C SER A 361 -16.32 -9.72 -7.45
N GLY A 362 -16.32 -8.54 -6.84
CA GLY A 362 -16.42 -7.24 -7.50
C GLY A 362 -15.31 -6.33 -7.00
N SER A 363 -14.13 -6.39 -7.60
CA SER A 363 -12.96 -5.56 -7.27
C SER A 363 -12.61 -4.65 -8.45
N GLU A 364 -11.45 -4.00 -8.41
CA GLU A 364 -10.86 -3.30 -9.55
C GLU A 364 -10.57 -4.24 -10.72
N ASN A 365 -10.28 -5.50 -10.42
CA ASN A 365 -10.12 -6.53 -11.44
C ASN A 365 -11.47 -6.93 -12.04
N HIS A 366 -11.55 -6.97 -13.36
CA HIS A 366 -12.69 -7.55 -14.04
C HIS A 366 -12.70 -9.07 -13.83
N THR A 367 -13.80 -9.58 -13.27
CA THR A 367 -14.00 -11.01 -12.98
C THR A 367 -15.20 -11.56 -13.72
N HIS A 368 -16.27 -11.96 -13.04
CA HIS A 368 -17.49 -12.47 -13.66
C HIS A 368 -18.30 -11.38 -14.38
N CYS A 369 -19.32 -11.79 -15.15
CA CYS A 369 -20.09 -10.87 -16.00
C CYS A 369 -20.72 -9.66 -15.29
N ASN A 370 -20.96 -9.74 -13.99
CA ASN A 370 -21.53 -8.63 -13.20
C ASN A 370 -20.51 -7.90 -12.32
N SER A 371 -19.22 -8.22 -12.36
CA SER A 371 -18.24 -7.55 -11.49
C SER A 371 -18.22 -6.03 -11.64
N HIS A 372 -18.57 -5.52 -12.83
CA HIS A 372 -18.70 -4.09 -13.15
C HIS A 372 -20.03 -3.77 -13.85
N GLY A 373 -21.10 -4.51 -13.53
CA GLY A 373 -22.44 -4.23 -14.04
C GLY A 373 -22.68 -4.62 -15.49
N GLY A 374 -21.82 -5.47 -16.09
CA GLY A 374 -21.85 -5.81 -17.50
C GLY A 374 -22.71 -7.04 -17.89
N TRP A 375 -23.38 -7.69 -16.95
CA TRP A 375 -24.05 -9.00 -17.17
C TRP A 375 -25.11 -8.98 -18.28
N GLN A 376 -25.76 -7.85 -18.53
CA GLN A 376 -26.76 -7.70 -19.59
C GLN A 376 -26.18 -7.90 -20.99
N ASN A 377 -24.88 -7.68 -21.15
CA ASN A 377 -24.15 -7.89 -22.41
C ASN A 377 -23.70 -9.36 -22.60
N CYS A 378 -23.94 -10.23 -21.61
CA CYS A 378 -23.61 -11.65 -21.69
C CYS A 378 -24.82 -12.45 -22.15
N PRO A 379 -24.72 -13.26 -23.23
CA PRO A 379 -25.84 -14.07 -23.75
C PRO A 379 -26.47 -15.00 -22.69
N GLN A 380 -25.64 -15.56 -21.77
CA GLN A 380 -26.06 -16.52 -20.76
C GLN A 380 -26.53 -15.87 -19.46
N CYS A 381 -26.06 -14.65 -19.16
CA CYS A 381 -26.38 -13.97 -17.91
C CYS A 381 -27.53 -12.95 -18.03
N LYS A 382 -27.81 -12.44 -19.24
CA LYS A 382 -28.78 -11.34 -19.48
C LYS A 382 -30.21 -11.58 -18.97
N SER A 383 -30.62 -12.85 -18.79
CA SER A 383 -31.92 -13.20 -18.22
C SER A 383 -31.95 -13.23 -16.70
N LYS A 384 -30.80 -13.06 -16.04
CA LYS A 384 -30.64 -13.02 -14.58
C LYS A 384 -30.59 -11.58 -14.09
N THR A 385 -30.75 -11.39 -12.79
CA THR A 385 -30.40 -10.13 -12.12
C THR A 385 -28.89 -10.08 -11.84
N GLY A 386 -28.36 -8.86 -11.66
CA GLY A 386 -26.96 -8.70 -11.25
C GLY A 386 -26.66 -9.41 -9.93
N ALA A 387 -27.60 -9.36 -8.98
CA ALA A 387 -27.49 -10.05 -7.69
C ALA A 387 -27.39 -11.58 -7.86
N GLU A 388 -28.19 -12.18 -8.76
CA GLU A 388 -28.09 -13.63 -9.03
C GLU A 388 -26.74 -14.02 -9.65
N VAL A 389 -26.18 -13.19 -10.53
CA VAL A 389 -24.88 -13.45 -11.13
C VAL A 389 -23.76 -13.36 -10.10
N THR A 390 -23.79 -12.31 -9.26
CA THR A 390 -22.79 -12.15 -8.19
C THR A 390 -22.89 -13.26 -7.13
N ALA A 391 -24.11 -13.62 -6.71
CA ALA A 391 -24.32 -14.72 -5.77
C ALA A 391 -23.86 -16.06 -6.34
N LEU A 392 -24.08 -16.33 -7.64
CA LEU A 392 -23.60 -17.53 -8.30
C LEU A 392 -22.07 -17.63 -8.28
N ALA A 393 -21.35 -16.53 -8.58
CA ALA A 393 -19.89 -16.53 -8.55
C ALA A 393 -19.37 -16.97 -7.17
N ASN A 394 -19.97 -16.44 -6.12
CA ASN A 394 -19.58 -16.73 -4.73
C ASN A 394 -20.00 -18.16 -4.28
N ALA A 395 -21.15 -18.64 -4.73
CA ALA A 395 -21.61 -20.00 -4.44
C ALA A 395 -20.71 -21.07 -5.09
N LEU A 396 -20.15 -20.81 -6.27
CA LEU A 396 -19.19 -21.72 -6.92
C LEU A 396 -17.90 -21.84 -6.13
N VAL A 397 -17.44 -20.76 -5.50
CA VAL A 397 -16.26 -20.79 -4.61
C VAL A 397 -16.57 -21.62 -3.38
N GLU A 398 -17.69 -21.40 -2.73
CA GLU A 398 -18.13 -22.15 -1.56
C GLU A 398 -18.24 -23.66 -1.88
N GLU A 399 -18.97 -24.03 -2.93
CA GLU A 399 -19.13 -25.42 -3.33
C GLU A 399 -17.77 -26.08 -3.64
N GLY A 400 -16.88 -25.38 -4.35
CA GLY A 400 -15.55 -25.90 -4.72
C GLY A 400 -14.68 -26.19 -3.50
N VAL A 401 -14.64 -25.27 -2.53
CA VAL A 401 -13.86 -25.45 -1.30
C VAL A 401 -14.43 -26.57 -0.42
N HIS A 402 -15.74 -26.54 -0.18
CA HIS A 402 -16.37 -27.50 0.75
C HIS A 402 -16.50 -28.91 0.20
N ARG A 403 -16.26 -29.16 -1.10
CA ARG A 403 -16.13 -30.51 -1.65
C ARG A 403 -14.98 -31.30 -1.03
N SER A 404 -13.87 -30.64 -0.72
CA SER A 404 -12.66 -31.29 -0.19
C SER A 404 -12.36 -30.87 1.25
N ALA A 405 -12.83 -29.73 1.72
CA ALA A 405 -12.59 -29.17 3.06
C ALA A 405 -13.86 -28.56 3.64
N PRO A 406 -14.79 -29.37 4.18
CA PRO A 406 -16.09 -28.88 4.68
C PRO A 406 -15.99 -27.86 5.83
N ASP A 407 -14.89 -27.91 6.60
CA ASP A 407 -14.63 -27.04 7.75
C ASP A 407 -13.83 -25.76 7.39
N ALA A 408 -13.34 -25.65 6.15
CA ALA A 408 -12.59 -24.47 5.71
C ALA A 408 -13.51 -23.24 5.64
N LYS A 409 -12.99 -22.08 6.03
CA LYS A 409 -13.78 -20.84 6.02
C LYS A 409 -13.82 -20.25 4.60
N VAL A 410 -15.01 -20.01 4.08
CA VAL A 410 -15.23 -19.28 2.84
C VAL A 410 -15.72 -17.88 3.19
N ILE A 411 -14.84 -16.89 3.01
CA ILE A 411 -15.08 -15.51 3.40
C ILE A 411 -15.36 -14.71 2.14
N LEU A 412 -16.56 -14.18 2.02
CA LEU A 412 -17.03 -13.41 0.88
C LEU A 412 -17.02 -11.92 1.24
N TRP A 413 -16.17 -11.17 0.58
CA TRP A 413 -16.07 -9.74 0.84
C TRP A 413 -16.96 -8.93 -0.12
N ASP A 414 -17.86 -8.15 0.45
CA ASP A 414 -18.88 -7.36 -0.25
C ASP A 414 -18.36 -6.04 -0.88
N TRP A 415 -17.03 -5.88 -1.01
CA TRP A 415 -16.37 -4.60 -1.32
C TRP A 415 -17.02 -3.84 -2.48
N GLY A 416 -17.03 -4.36 -3.69
CA GLY A 416 -17.56 -3.69 -4.89
C GLY A 416 -19.00 -4.05 -5.25
N TRP A 417 -19.71 -4.80 -4.38
CA TRP A 417 -21.07 -5.20 -4.69
C TRP A 417 -21.98 -3.99 -4.82
N ASN A 418 -22.85 -4.03 -5.88
CA ASN A 418 -23.73 -2.93 -6.23
C ASN A 418 -23.02 -1.55 -6.33
N GLY A 419 -21.74 -1.55 -6.81
CA GLY A 419 -20.95 -0.35 -6.93
C GLY A 419 -20.67 0.33 -5.59
N HIS A 420 -20.36 -0.47 -4.56
CA HIS A 420 -20.16 -0.06 -3.16
C HIS A 420 -21.43 0.37 -2.41
N GLY A 421 -22.58 0.15 -3.03
CA GLY A 421 -23.88 0.42 -2.41
C GLY A 421 -24.35 -0.66 -1.44
N ILE A 422 -25.59 -0.56 -1.01
CA ILE A 422 -26.27 -1.60 -0.23
C ILE A 422 -26.47 -2.84 -1.11
N ALA A 423 -26.13 -4.01 -0.59
CA ALA A 423 -26.12 -5.27 -1.33
C ALA A 423 -26.87 -6.42 -0.59
N THR A 424 -27.92 -6.08 0.16
CA THR A 424 -28.74 -7.07 0.85
C THR A 424 -29.43 -8.03 -0.12
N ASP A 425 -29.76 -7.57 -1.32
CA ASP A 425 -30.32 -8.38 -2.42
C ASP A 425 -29.35 -9.48 -2.91
N ILE A 426 -28.06 -9.26 -2.84
CA ILE A 426 -27.02 -10.26 -3.10
C ILE A 426 -26.91 -11.20 -1.89
N ILE A 427 -26.82 -10.65 -0.67
CA ILE A 427 -26.71 -11.42 0.57
C ILE A 427 -27.85 -12.42 0.71
N GLU A 428 -29.09 -12.04 0.37
CA GLU A 428 -30.25 -12.92 0.36
C GLU A 428 -30.13 -14.17 -0.52
N LYS A 429 -29.25 -14.15 -1.50
CA LYS A 429 -29.07 -15.24 -2.50
C LYS A 429 -27.82 -16.10 -2.24
N LEU A 430 -26.99 -15.73 -1.26
CA LEU A 430 -25.77 -16.47 -0.96
C LEU A 430 -26.05 -17.79 -0.23
N PRO A 431 -25.18 -18.80 -0.31
CA PRO A 431 -25.21 -19.95 0.61
C PRO A 431 -25.04 -19.48 2.06
N THR A 432 -25.52 -20.28 3.03
CA THR A 432 -25.56 -19.88 4.44
C THR A 432 -24.34 -20.29 5.26
N ASN A 433 -23.53 -21.23 4.76
CA ASN A 433 -22.32 -21.71 5.42
C ASN A 433 -21.07 -20.90 5.04
N ILE A 434 -21.23 -19.59 4.88
CA ILE A 434 -20.16 -18.65 4.54
C ILE A 434 -19.96 -17.60 5.64
N TRP A 435 -18.87 -16.88 5.53
CA TRP A 435 -18.54 -15.72 6.33
C TRP A 435 -18.65 -14.47 5.46
N LEU A 436 -19.50 -13.51 5.85
CA LEU A 436 -19.64 -12.25 5.11
C LEU A 436 -18.68 -11.21 5.67
N GLN A 437 -17.77 -10.72 4.84
CA GLN A 437 -16.84 -9.65 5.20
C GLN A 437 -17.30 -8.31 4.64
N SER A 438 -17.32 -7.28 5.49
CA SER A 438 -17.60 -5.89 5.12
C SER A 438 -16.54 -4.96 5.70
N VAL A 439 -16.22 -3.88 4.97
CA VAL A 439 -15.42 -2.78 5.53
C VAL A 439 -16.20 -2.12 6.67
N SER A 440 -15.60 -2.12 7.86
CA SER A 440 -16.30 -1.68 9.08
C SER A 440 -16.81 -0.26 9.02
N GLU A 441 -15.99 0.69 8.60
CA GLU A 441 -16.30 2.12 8.64
C GLU A 441 -17.06 2.66 7.41
N TRP A 442 -17.40 1.80 6.43
CA TRP A 442 -18.02 2.24 5.18
C TRP A 442 -19.37 2.94 5.37
N ALA A 443 -19.53 4.05 4.64
CA ALA A 443 -20.67 4.95 4.66
C ALA A 443 -20.87 5.70 5.99
N LEU A 444 -19.85 5.74 6.86
CA LEU A 444 -19.90 6.54 8.08
C LEU A 444 -19.87 8.04 7.74
N PRO A 445 -20.90 8.83 8.11
CA PRO A 445 -20.86 10.26 7.91
C PRO A 445 -19.91 10.92 8.93
N ILE A 446 -19.12 11.87 8.47
CA ILE A 446 -18.19 12.64 9.30
C ILE A 446 -18.25 14.13 8.95
N GLU A 447 -17.78 14.98 9.87
CA GLU A 447 -17.52 16.39 9.62
C GLU A 447 -16.12 16.75 10.12
N ARG A 448 -15.33 17.46 9.30
CA ARG A 448 -13.99 17.92 9.66
C ARG A 448 -13.81 19.38 9.24
N GLY A 449 -13.46 20.24 10.20
CA GLY A 449 -13.32 21.68 9.92
C GLY A 449 -14.58 22.33 9.38
N GLY A 450 -15.79 21.84 9.74
CA GLY A 450 -17.08 22.31 9.23
C GLY A 450 -17.43 21.79 7.83
N VAL A 451 -16.64 20.84 7.28
CA VAL A 451 -16.87 20.22 5.97
C VAL A 451 -17.36 18.79 6.18
N GLY A 452 -18.57 18.50 5.70
CA GLY A 452 -19.13 17.14 5.73
C GLY A 452 -18.46 16.22 4.72
N SER A 453 -18.23 14.96 5.11
CA SER A 453 -17.69 13.90 4.27
C SER A 453 -18.29 12.55 4.63
N THR A 454 -17.91 11.52 3.89
CA THR A 454 -18.33 10.13 4.15
C THR A 454 -17.14 9.22 4.03
N VAL A 455 -16.96 8.33 5.00
CA VAL A 455 -15.88 7.36 5.00
C VAL A 455 -16.20 6.24 4.00
N GLY A 456 -15.21 5.87 3.19
CA GLY A 456 -15.21 4.64 2.40
C GLY A 456 -14.47 3.54 3.15
N GLU A 457 -13.18 3.38 2.86
CA GLU A 457 -12.32 2.43 3.55
C GLU A 457 -10.96 3.06 3.90
N TYR A 458 -10.09 2.30 4.56
CA TYR A 458 -8.76 2.75 4.98
C TYR A 458 -8.79 3.94 5.93
N SER A 459 -9.66 3.89 6.96
CA SER A 459 -9.68 4.90 8.01
C SER A 459 -9.36 4.32 9.39
N ILE A 460 -8.49 5.00 10.13
CA ILE A 460 -8.30 4.88 11.58
C ILE A 460 -8.85 6.12 12.25
N SER A 461 -8.77 7.28 11.60
CA SER A 461 -9.23 8.57 12.12
C SER A 461 -10.73 8.63 12.40
N SER A 462 -11.50 7.75 11.78
CA SER A 462 -12.95 7.65 11.91
C SER A 462 -13.35 6.24 12.32
N VAL A 463 -13.88 6.12 13.52
CA VAL A 463 -14.14 4.83 14.15
C VAL A 463 -15.48 4.26 13.69
N GLY A 464 -15.48 3.02 13.17
CA GLY A 464 -16.68 2.27 12.81
C GLY A 464 -17.41 1.65 14.02
N PRO A 465 -18.49 0.88 13.74
CA PRO A 465 -18.97 0.51 12.42
C PRO A 465 -19.84 1.55 11.76
N GLY A 466 -19.72 1.64 10.44
CA GLY A 466 -20.59 2.46 9.59
C GLY A 466 -21.92 1.77 9.25
N PRO A 467 -22.90 2.52 8.74
CA PRO A 467 -24.24 2.00 8.52
C PRO A 467 -24.33 0.89 7.48
N ARG A 468 -23.45 0.89 6.45
CA ARG A 468 -23.42 -0.18 5.43
C ARG A 468 -23.01 -1.52 6.06
N ALA A 469 -21.96 -1.54 6.83
CA ALA A 469 -21.45 -2.75 7.47
C ALA A 469 -22.49 -3.32 8.45
N GLN A 470 -23.07 -2.48 9.32
CA GLN A 470 -24.10 -2.89 10.27
C GLN A 470 -25.30 -3.55 9.56
N LEU A 471 -25.77 -2.97 8.46
CA LEU A 471 -26.90 -3.51 7.69
C LEU A 471 -26.55 -4.86 7.06
N HIS A 472 -25.36 -4.98 6.47
CA HIS A 472 -24.92 -6.22 5.82
C HIS A 472 -24.69 -7.34 6.84
N TRP A 473 -24.01 -7.07 7.95
CA TRP A 473 -23.80 -8.07 9.03
C TRP A 473 -25.12 -8.52 9.63
N LYS A 474 -26.08 -7.61 9.84
CA LYS A 474 -27.42 -7.97 10.29
C LYS A 474 -28.11 -8.92 9.31
N ALA A 475 -28.13 -8.58 8.01
CA ALA A 475 -28.70 -9.43 6.99
C ALA A 475 -28.04 -10.81 6.90
N ALA A 476 -26.71 -10.87 7.05
CA ALA A 476 -25.96 -12.14 7.07
C ALA A 476 -26.33 -12.99 8.31
N LYS A 477 -26.35 -12.40 9.50
CA LYS A 477 -26.68 -13.11 10.75
C LYS A 477 -28.13 -13.60 10.80
N GLU A 478 -29.10 -12.85 10.28
CA GLU A 478 -30.48 -13.29 10.13
C GLU A 478 -30.62 -14.53 9.28
N ARG A 479 -29.66 -14.81 8.39
CA ARG A 479 -29.56 -16.02 7.58
C ARG A 479 -28.68 -17.13 8.19
N GLY A 480 -28.12 -16.91 9.38
CA GLY A 480 -27.22 -17.86 10.06
C GLY A 480 -25.79 -17.86 9.57
N MET A 481 -25.39 -16.87 8.76
CA MET A 481 -24.01 -16.66 8.32
C MET A 481 -23.16 -16.06 9.42
N LYS A 482 -21.84 -16.17 9.30
CA LYS A 482 -20.85 -15.49 10.14
C LYS A 482 -20.55 -14.08 9.58
N ALA A 483 -20.18 -13.15 10.47
CA ALA A 483 -19.87 -11.78 10.13
C ALA A 483 -18.39 -11.45 10.41
N VAL A 484 -17.72 -10.82 9.44
CA VAL A 484 -16.31 -10.42 9.53
C VAL A 484 -16.18 -8.92 9.27
N ALA A 485 -15.43 -8.24 10.12
CA ALA A 485 -15.09 -6.84 9.92
C ALA A 485 -13.72 -6.71 9.23
N LYS A 486 -13.65 -6.02 8.09
CA LYS A 486 -12.36 -5.52 7.61
C LYS A 486 -12.10 -4.18 8.29
N VAL A 487 -10.96 -4.08 8.95
CA VAL A 487 -10.51 -2.88 9.69
C VAL A 487 -9.07 -2.54 9.33
N GLN A 488 -8.59 -1.38 9.79
CA GLN A 488 -7.18 -1.00 9.78
C GLN A 488 -6.76 -0.74 11.22
N LEU A 489 -5.89 -1.59 11.78
CA LEU A 489 -5.45 -1.43 13.17
C LEU A 489 -4.09 -0.76 13.27
N ASN A 490 -3.16 -1.02 12.34
CA ASN A 490 -1.79 -0.52 12.41
C ASN A 490 -1.59 0.81 11.68
N CYS A 491 -1.73 0.78 10.38
CA CYS A 491 -1.64 1.95 9.52
C CYS A 491 -2.67 1.86 8.39
N THR A 492 -2.81 2.92 7.64
CA THR A 492 -3.80 3.08 6.59
C THR A 492 -3.26 4.04 5.54
N TRP A 493 -3.96 4.22 4.43
CA TRP A 493 -3.60 5.25 3.46
C TRP A 493 -3.79 6.69 4.01
N GLU A 494 -4.29 6.87 5.22
CA GLU A 494 -4.16 8.15 5.95
C GLU A 494 -2.70 8.47 6.30
N ILE A 495 -1.92 7.46 6.68
CA ILE A 495 -0.45 7.39 6.69
C ILE A 495 0.01 5.94 6.77
N ALA A 496 0.81 5.48 5.79
CA ALA A 496 1.37 4.14 5.72
C ALA A 496 2.91 4.10 5.83
N ALA A 497 3.55 5.27 5.93
CA ALA A 497 5.00 5.39 6.01
C ALA A 497 5.58 5.02 7.39
N VAL A 498 4.77 4.48 8.28
CA VAL A 498 5.14 3.95 9.60
C VAL A 498 4.53 2.56 9.79
N PRO A 499 5.17 1.66 10.56
CA PRO A 499 4.62 0.34 10.85
C PRO A 499 3.25 0.36 11.52
N TYR A 500 3.02 1.31 12.41
CA TYR A 500 1.71 1.58 13.01
C TYR A 500 1.62 3.02 13.52
N VAL A 501 0.40 3.54 13.56
CA VAL A 501 0.08 4.85 14.14
C VAL A 501 -0.27 4.65 15.61
N PRO A 502 0.39 5.33 16.57
CA PRO A 502 0.17 5.11 18.02
C PRO A 502 -1.07 5.87 18.53
N VAL A 503 -2.25 5.54 18.00
CA VAL A 503 -3.55 6.14 18.36
C VAL A 503 -4.44 5.12 19.08
N MET A 504 -3.93 4.64 20.21
CA MET A 504 -4.45 3.49 20.92
C MET A 504 -5.93 3.62 21.33
N ASP A 505 -6.38 4.85 21.67
CA ASP A 505 -7.77 5.08 22.07
C ASP A 505 -8.74 4.86 20.90
N LEU A 506 -8.36 5.25 19.66
CA LEU A 506 -9.16 4.99 18.45
C LEU A 506 -9.27 3.49 18.15
N ILE A 507 -8.16 2.77 18.30
CA ILE A 507 -8.12 1.32 18.09
C ILE A 507 -8.98 0.60 19.14
N ALA A 508 -8.86 0.98 20.41
CA ALA A 508 -9.65 0.39 21.50
C ALA A 508 -11.15 0.68 21.34
N GLU A 509 -11.52 1.90 20.93
CA GLU A 509 -12.90 2.27 20.64
C GLU A 509 -13.48 1.41 19.49
N HIS A 510 -12.74 1.26 18.39
CA HIS A 510 -13.18 0.45 17.26
C HIS A 510 -13.38 -1.02 17.66
N CYS A 511 -12.41 -1.61 18.36
CA CYS A 511 -12.51 -2.99 18.84
C CYS A 511 -13.68 -3.17 19.84
N SER A 512 -13.92 -2.21 20.73
CA SER A 512 -15.04 -2.21 21.66
C SER A 512 -16.39 -2.20 20.90
N ASN A 513 -16.53 -1.31 19.91
CA ASN A 513 -17.76 -1.21 19.11
C ASN A 513 -18.02 -2.52 18.31
N LEU A 514 -16.95 -3.16 17.82
CA LEU A 514 -17.08 -4.45 17.11
C LEU A 514 -17.45 -5.60 18.05
N ALA A 515 -16.95 -5.59 19.28
CA ALA A 515 -17.34 -6.57 20.30
C ALA A 515 -18.84 -6.46 20.62
N GLU A 516 -19.40 -5.26 20.66
CA GLU A 516 -20.86 -5.04 20.84
C GLU A 516 -21.68 -5.52 19.63
N CYS A 517 -21.09 -5.53 18.42
CA CYS A 517 -21.76 -6.03 17.22
C CYS A 517 -21.70 -7.57 17.08
N ASP A 518 -21.11 -8.28 18.04
CA ASP A 518 -20.98 -9.75 18.01
C ASP A 518 -20.36 -10.25 16.69
N ILE A 519 -19.23 -9.67 16.29
CA ILE A 519 -18.50 -10.02 15.07
C ILE A 519 -17.71 -11.31 15.29
N ASP A 520 -17.79 -12.24 14.34
CA ASP A 520 -17.13 -13.54 14.39
C ASP A 520 -15.65 -13.49 13.98
N GLY A 521 -15.19 -12.39 13.36
CA GLY A 521 -13.79 -12.23 12.96
C GLY A 521 -13.43 -10.87 12.41
N MET A 522 -12.12 -10.65 12.25
CA MET A 522 -11.56 -9.43 11.68
C MET A 522 -10.46 -9.73 10.64
N LEU A 523 -10.52 -9.08 9.49
CA LEU A 523 -9.35 -8.79 8.67
C LEU A 523 -8.73 -7.51 9.22
N MET A 524 -7.59 -7.61 9.90
CA MET A 524 -7.05 -6.54 10.73
C MET A 524 -6.26 -5.50 9.95
N SER A 525 -5.95 -5.77 8.70
CA SER A 525 -5.33 -4.85 7.77
C SER A 525 -5.44 -5.40 6.34
N TRP A 526 -5.29 -4.54 5.34
CA TRP A 526 -5.02 -4.96 3.96
C TRP A 526 -3.55 -5.35 3.82
N THR A 527 -2.92 -5.15 2.65
CA THR A 527 -1.49 -5.42 2.42
C THR A 527 -0.57 -4.58 3.31
N LEU A 528 -0.99 -3.35 3.65
CA LEU A 528 -0.31 -2.49 4.60
C LEU A 528 -0.70 -2.85 6.05
N GLY A 529 0.18 -2.61 6.98
CA GLY A 529 -0.13 -2.75 8.41
C GLY A 529 0.04 -4.14 9.00
N GLY A 530 0.72 -5.07 8.32
CA GLY A 530 1.03 -6.41 8.83
C GLY A 530 2.12 -6.47 9.91
N TYR A 531 2.52 -5.35 10.50
CA TYR A 531 3.56 -5.28 11.52
C TYR A 531 3.04 -5.78 12.88
N PRO A 532 3.78 -6.63 13.61
CA PRO A 532 3.40 -7.07 14.95
C PRO A 532 3.53 -5.92 15.96
N SER A 533 2.42 -5.29 16.30
CA SER A 533 2.36 -4.04 17.05
C SER A 533 1.46 -4.13 18.29
N PRO A 534 1.56 -3.17 19.24
CA PRO A 534 0.63 -3.07 20.35
C PRO A 534 -0.83 -2.81 19.91
N ASN A 535 -1.07 -2.23 18.73
CA ASN A 535 -2.41 -2.05 18.20
C ASN A 535 -3.12 -3.39 17.96
N LEU A 536 -2.39 -4.41 17.47
CA LEU A 536 -2.92 -5.76 17.31
C LEU A 536 -3.21 -6.41 18.68
N GLU A 537 -2.39 -6.15 19.70
CA GLU A 537 -2.62 -6.67 21.05
C GLU A 537 -3.94 -6.13 21.64
N ILE A 538 -4.30 -4.88 21.39
CA ILE A 538 -5.59 -4.29 21.82
C ILE A 538 -6.75 -5.16 21.35
N SER A 539 -6.77 -5.57 20.08
CA SER A 539 -7.87 -6.38 19.54
C SER A 539 -8.03 -7.71 20.26
N ARG A 540 -6.93 -8.35 20.70
CA ARG A 540 -6.95 -9.59 21.48
C ARG A 540 -7.54 -9.38 22.88
N LEU A 541 -7.25 -8.26 23.50
CA LEU A 541 -7.71 -7.98 24.87
C LEU A 541 -9.23 -7.88 24.97
N PHE A 542 -9.92 -7.51 23.89
CA PHE A 542 -11.39 -7.49 23.81
C PHE A 542 -12.04 -8.87 23.63
N ASP A 543 -11.27 -9.96 23.46
CA ASP A 543 -11.82 -11.34 23.38
C ASP A 543 -12.24 -11.90 24.73
N ARG A 544 -11.93 -11.22 25.80
CA ARG A 544 -12.22 -11.68 27.17
C ARG A 544 -13.71 -11.68 27.46
N THR A 545 -14.15 -12.63 28.28
CA THR A 545 -15.51 -12.68 28.78
C THR A 545 -15.51 -12.50 30.31
N PRO A 546 -16.16 -11.47 30.88
CA PRO A 546 -16.90 -10.41 30.18
C PRO A 546 -15.96 -9.48 29.38
N VAL A 547 -16.49 -8.84 28.34
CA VAL A 547 -15.75 -7.86 27.53
C VAL A 547 -15.27 -6.72 28.44
N PRO A 548 -13.98 -6.40 28.48
CA PRO A 548 -13.45 -5.34 29.33
C PRO A 548 -13.82 -3.94 28.81
N SER A 549 -13.77 -2.94 29.67
CA SER A 549 -13.90 -1.55 29.23
C SER A 549 -12.64 -1.09 28.46
N GLN A 550 -12.80 -0.10 27.58
CA GLN A 550 -11.70 0.50 26.83
C GLN A 550 -10.59 1.00 27.77
N ALA A 551 -10.98 1.68 28.87
CA ALA A 551 -10.02 2.16 29.86
C ALA A 551 -9.19 1.01 30.49
N ALA A 552 -9.84 -0.09 30.87
CA ALA A 552 -9.15 -1.24 31.48
C ALA A 552 -8.14 -1.89 30.51
N VAL A 553 -8.51 -2.02 29.22
CA VAL A 553 -7.60 -2.55 28.19
C VAL A 553 -6.37 -1.65 28.01
N LEU A 554 -6.61 -0.37 27.91
CA LEU A 554 -5.53 0.59 27.65
C LEU A 554 -4.64 0.80 28.88
N ASP A 555 -5.20 0.77 30.08
CA ASP A 555 -4.44 0.86 31.34
C ASP A 555 -3.54 -0.37 31.53
N GLU A 556 -4.08 -1.58 31.26
CA GLU A 556 -3.31 -2.84 31.29
C GLU A 556 -2.15 -2.79 30.28
N LEU A 557 -2.41 -2.36 29.04
CA LEU A 557 -1.38 -2.24 28.01
C LEU A 557 -0.30 -1.21 28.40
N ALA A 558 -0.71 -0.07 28.95
CA ALA A 558 0.20 0.98 29.37
C ALA A 558 1.09 0.52 30.54
N GLU A 559 0.52 -0.12 31.58
CA GLU A 559 1.31 -0.68 32.69
C GLU A 559 2.29 -1.76 32.23
N LYS A 560 1.85 -2.66 31.35
CA LYS A 560 2.71 -3.71 30.80
C LYS A 560 3.93 -3.12 30.07
N ARG A 561 3.74 -2.07 29.26
CA ARG A 561 4.79 -1.50 28.39
C ARG A 561 5.65 -0.48 29.12
N TYR A 562 5.04 0.44 29.86
CA TYR A 562 5.71 1.61 30.46
C TYR A 562 5.92 1.50 31.97
N GLY A 563 5.42 0.42 32.60
CA GLY A 563 5.45 0.28 34.06
C GLY A 563 4.48 1.25 34.75
N LYS A 564 4.28 1.07 36.05
CA LYS A 564 3.29 1.85 36.82
C LYS A 564 3.53 3.36 36.82
N GLU A 565 4.80 3.80 36.81
CA GLU A 565 5.14 5.22 36.79
C GLU A 565 4.98 5.86 35.41
N GLY A 566 5.33 5.16 34.34
CA GLY A 566 5.22 5.65 32.97
C GLY A 566 3.81 5.54 32.39
N ALA A 567 3.00 4.59 32.84
CA ALA A 567 1.68 4.30 32.28
C ALA A 567 0.73 5.52 32.22
N PRO A 568 0.58 6.34 33.27
CA PRO A 568 -0.31 7.52 33.18
C PRO A 568 0.12 8.52 32.11
N LEU A 569 1.43 8.66 31.87
CA LEU A 569 1.97 9.56 30.85
C LEU A 569 1.75 8.97 29.43
N ALA A 570 1.97 7.68 29.25
CA ALA A 570 1.69 6.99 28.02
C ALA A 570 0.19 7.05 27.66
N ARG A 571 -0.71 6.81 28.63
CA ARG A 571 -2.16 6.97 28.43
C ARG A 571 -2.52 8.38 27.96
N LYS A 572 -1.96 9.40 28.63
CA LYS A 572 -2.17 10.79 28.24
C LYS A 572 -1.66 11.08 26.83
N ALA A 573 -0.49 10.53 26.46
CA ALA A 573 0.06 10.66 25.12
C ALA A 573 -0.87 10.03 24.07
N TRP A 574 -1.33 8.80 24.28
CA TRP A 574 -2.22 8.11 23.38
C TRP A 574 -3.54 8.85 23.16
N THR A 575 -4.13 9.39 24.24
CA THR A 575 -5.37 10.18 24.14
C THR A 575 -5.15 11.45 23.32
N LEU A 576 -4.07 12.23 23.59
CA LEU A 576 -3.78 13.44 22.82
C LEU A 576 -3.58 13.15 21.32
N MET A 577 -2.81 12.09 21.00
CA MET A 577 -2.59 11.69 19.61
C MET A 577 -3.86 11.18 18.94
N SER A 578 -4.68 10.41 19.64
CA SER A 578 -5.96 9.88 19.14
C SER A 578 -6.95 11.00 18.85
N ASP A 579 -7.10 11.95 19.78
CA ASP A 579 -7.98 13.11 19.61
C ASP A 579 -7.55 13.98 18.42
N ALA A 580 -6.24 14.18 18.28
CA ALA A 580 -5.68 14.91 17.14
C ALA A 580 -5.92 14.17 15.81
N TYR A 581 -5.74 12.85 15.81
CA TYR A 581 -5.90 12.06 14.58
C TYR A 581 -7.35 12.04 14.07
N ARG A 582 -8.33 12.20 14.95
CA ARG A 582 -9.75 12.41 14.55
C ARG A 582 -9.95 13.60 13.64
N GLU A 583 -9.05 14.59 13.66
CA GLU A 583 -9.13 15.78 12.80
C GLU A 583 -8.67 15.53 11.36
N TYR A 584 -8.19 14.33 11.02
CA TYR A 584 -7.78 13.98 9.65
C TYR A 584 -8.90 14.29 8.65
N PRO A 585 -8.65 15.08 7.59
CA PRO A 585 -9.65 15.52 6.64
C PRO A 585 -9.98 14.41 5.63
N TYR A 586 -10.63 13.36 6.11
CA TYR A 586 -10.91 12.17 5.32
C TYR A 586 -11.86 12.46 4.13
N SER A 587 -11.42 12.04 2.96
CA SER A 587 -12.25 11.76 1.78
C SER A 587 -11.48 10.79 0.87
N GLY A 588 -12.14 10.11 -0.07
CA GLY A 588 -11.46 9.23 -1.02
C GLY A 588 -10.35 9.95 -1.80
N GLY A 589 -10.57 11.22 -2.19
CA GLY A 589 -9.54 12.02 -2.87
C GLY A 589 -8.33 12.33 -1.98
N VAL A 590 -8.55 12.58 -0.69
CA VAL A 590 -7.45 12.85 0.26
C VAL A 590 -6.68 11.57 0.57
N VAL A 591 -7.36 10.49 0.95
CA VAL A 591 -6.70 9.27 1.43
C VAL A 591 -5.82 8.61 0.37
N TYR A 592 -6.20 8.74 -0.91
CA TYR A 592 -5.43 8.13 -1.99
C TYR A 592 -4.40 9.04 -2.65
N ASN A 593 -4.53 10.38 -2.58
CA ASN A 593 -3.72 11.26 -3.42
C ASN A 593 -2.93 12.33 -2.65
N ALA A 594 -3.25 12.60 -1.39
CA ALA A 594 -2.50 13.57 -0.60
C ALA A 594 -1.06 13.10 -0.35
N PRO A 595 -0.09 14.01 -0.26
CA PRO A 595 1.33 13.67 -0.10
C PRO A 595 1.70 13.15 1.30
N VAL A 596 0.72 12.68 2.09
CA VAL A 596 0.96 12.22 3.47
C VAL A 596 1.94 11.05 3.54
N GLN A 597 1.92 10.16 2.54
CA GLN A 597 2.85 9.01 2.48
C GLN A 597 4.31 9.44 2.26
N VAL A 598 4.52 10.52 1.54
CA VAL A 598 5.84 11.00 1.13
C VAL A 598 6.38 12.06 2.10
N GLY A 599 5.49 12.84 2.71
CA GLY A 599 5.84 13.87 3.69
C GLY A 599 6.89 14.85 3.18
N PRO A 600 7.94 15.14 3.97
CA PRO A 600 9.01 16.07 3.58
C PRO A 600 9.78 15.68 2.32
N ALA A 601 9.78 14.40 1.91
CA ALA A 601 10.48 13.99 0.71
C ALA A 601 9.79 14.48 -0.59
N ASN A 602 8.53 14.96 -0.52
CA ASN A 602 7.91 15.65 -1.65
C ASN A 602 8.54 17.03 -1.85
N LEU A 603 9.11 17.27 -3.02
CA LEU A 603 9.87 18.48 -3.30
C LEU A 603 8.97 19.73 -3.40
N PHE A 604 9.45 20.85 -2.91
CA PHE A 604 8.92 22.15 -3.28
C PHE A 604 9.39 22.52 -4.69
N ARG A 605 8.45 22.67 -5.60
CA ARG A 605 8.72 22.98 -7.00
C ARG A 605 8.53 24.47 -7.26
N PRO A 606 9.56 25.15 -7.79
CA PRO A 606 9.46 26.60 -8.06
C PRO A 606 8.42 26.94 -9.13
N ASN A 607 8.17 26.01 -10.05
CA ASN A 607 7.16 26.10 -11.09
C ASN A 607 6.22 24.90 -11.03
N ALA A 608 4.96 25.09 -11.43
CA ALA A 608 3.99 24.01 -11.49
C ALA A 608 4.43 22.95 -12.50
N THR A 609 4.36 21.67 -12.10
CA THR A 609 4.74 20.54 -12.96
C THR A 609 3.69 20.25 -14.04
N GLY A 610 2.42 20.56 -13.76
CA GLY A 610 1.29 20.19 -14.61
C GLY A 610 0.90 18.72 -14.53
N TYR A 611 1.58 17.91 -13.71
CA TYR A 611 1.22 16.51 -13.45
C TYR A 611 0.14 16.40 -12.38
N ASN A 612 -0.77 15.42 -12.58
CA ASN A 612 -1.78 15.09 -11.59
C ASN A 612 -1.19 14.16 -10.53
N ALA A 613 -1.62 14.31 -9.27
CA ALA A 613 -1.33 13.36 -8.22
C ALA A 613 -1.85 11.97 -8.59
N THR A 614 -1.10 10.94 -8.22
CA THR A 614 -1.44 9.56 -8.53
C THR A 614 -1.89 8.82 -7.28
N MET A 615 -2.65 7.76 -7.47
CA MET A 615 -3.16 6.96 -6.35
C MET A 615 -1.99 6.34 -5.55
N VAL A 616 -1.78 6.80 -4.33
CA VAL A 616 -0.74 6.32 -3.39
C VAL A 616 0.67 6.22 -4.02
N GLY A 617 0.94 7.04 -5.02
CA GLY A 617 2.17 7.02 -5.81
C GLY A 617 2.95 8.33 -5.73
N ILE A 618 2.88 9.12 -6.78
CA ILE A 618 3.61 10.39 -6.91
C ILE A 618 2.64 11.56 -6.69
N PRO A 619 2.77 12.34 -5.62
CA PRO A 619 1.84 13.45 -5.33
C PRO A 619 2.10 14.69 -6.19
N TYR A 620 3.32 14.88 -6.70
CA TYR A 620 3.74 16.10 -7.39
C TYR A 620 3.44 17.37 -6.57
N ASP A 621 2.83 18.36 -7.20
CA ASP A 621 2.39 19.64 -6.65
C ASP A 621 0.91 19.91 -6.97
N HIS A 622 0.11 18.87 -7.12
CA HIS A 622 -1.27 18.91 -7.57
C HIS A 622 -2.27 19.09 -6.42
N LEU A 623 -2.30 20.32 -5.86
CA LEU A 623 -3.11 20.64 -4.68
C LEU A 623 -4.59 20.26 -4.82
N ASP A 624 -5.21 20.51 -5.99
CA ASP A 624 -6.61 20.15 -6.21
C ASP A 624 -6.86 18.65 -6.20
N GLY A 625 -5.87 17.84 -6.54
CA GLY A 625 -5.90 16.38 -6.41
C GLY A 625 -5.74 15.91 -4.96
N TRP A 626 -4.96 16.62 -4.13
CA TRP A 626 -4.64 16.21 -2.76
C TRP A 626 -5.80 16.38 -1.78
N ARG A 627 -6.56 17.49 -1.92
CA ARG A 627 -7.50 17.98 -0.91
C ARG A 627 -8.92 17.43 -1.03
N GLY A 628 -9.20 16.60 -2.02
CA GLY A 628 -10.56 16.14 -2.29
C GLY A 628 -11.52 17.32 -2.46
N HIS A 629 -12.57 17.38 -1.64
CA HIS A 629 -13.55 18.47 -1.67
C HIS A 629 -13.34 19.54 -0.57
N TYR A 630 -12.29 19.41 0.24
CA TYR A 630 -11.97 20.39 1.28
C TYR A 630 -11.42 21.69 0.65
N PRO A 631 -11.85 22.88 1.14
CA PRO A 631 -11.14 24.12 0.85
C PRO A 631 -9.65 24.03 1.28
N PRO A 632 -8.71 24.62 0.52
CA PRO A 632 -7.28 24.47 0.82
C PRO A 632 -6.89 24.84 2.25
N GLU A 633 -7.43 25.95 2.77
CA GLU A 633 -7.14 26.43 4.12
C GLU A 633 -7.69 25.49 5.21
N ILE A 634 -8.90 24.92 4.98
CA ILE A 634 -9.48 23.93 5.87
C ILE A 634 -8.62 22.66 5.83
N PHE A 635 -8.25 22.20 4.64
CA PHE A 635 -7.39 21.03 4.46
C PHE A 635 -6.06 21.18 5.22
N ALA A 636 -5.34 22.28 5.00
CA ALA A 636 -4.09 22.57 5.71
C ALA A 636 -4.32 22.68 7.23
N GLY A 637 -5.35 23.39 7.65
CA GLY A 637 -5.67 23.60 9.07
C GLY A 637 -5.99 22.30 9.81
N GLN A 638 -6.66 21.35 9.15
CA GLN A 638 -6.93 20.03 9.74
C GLN A 638 -5.63 19.21 9.90
N LEU A 639 -4.75 19.22 8.91
CA LEU A 639 -3.43 18.58 8.99
C LEU A 639 -2.57 19.18 10.10
N GLN A 640 -2.59 20.51 10.26
CA GLN A 640 -1.90 21.21 11.37
C GLN A 640 -2.42 20.81 12.75
N LYS A 641 -3.74 20.60 12.89
CA LYS A 641 -4.31 20.10 14.15
C LYS A 641 -3.77 18.71 14.49
N VAL A 642 -3.68 17.82 13.50
CA VAL A 642 -3.08 16.49 13.70
C VAL A 642 -1.63 16.62 14.15
N SER A 643 -0.81 17.39 13.42
CA SER A 643 0.60 17.62 13.76
C SER A 643 0.76 18.18 15.15
N LYS A 644 -0.01 19.19 15.52
CA LYS A 644 0.06 19.85 16.83
C LYS A 644 -0.25 18.89 17.99
N GLY A 645 -1.35 18.13 17.88
CA GLY A 645 -1.73 17.19 18.93
C GLY A 645 -0.73 16.03 19.06
N PHE A 646 -0.13 15.58 17.95
CA PHE A 646 0.98 14.64 18.02
C PHE A 646 2.19 15.23 18.74
N ALA A 647 2.56 16.49 18.47
CA ALA A 647 3.64 17.16 19.20
C ALA A 647 3.37 17.20 20.71
N GLU A 648 2.14 17.53 21.14
CA GLU A 648 1.72 17.51 22.55
C GLU A 648 1.78 16.09 23.14
N GLY A 649 1.37 15.07 22.36
CA GLY A 649 1.46 13.65 22.75
C GLY A 649 2.91 13.18 22.90
N ILE A 650 3.78 13.55 21.97
CA ILE A 650 5.22 13.23 21.99
C ILE A 650 5.91 13.76 23.25
N GLU A 651 5.55 14.94 23.74
CA GLU A 651 6.08 15.47 25.00
C GLU A 651 5.76 14.56 26.19
N GLN A 652 4.55 14.00 26.25
CA GLN A 652 4.16 13.07 27.31
C GLN A 652 4.81 11.70 27.12
N LEU A 653 4.84 11.20 25.87
CA LEU A 653 5.43 9.91 25.54
C LEU A 653 6.94 9.88 25.83
N THR A 654 7.66 10.95 25.56
CA THR A 654 9.08 11.10 25.89
C THR A 654 9.33 10.94 27.38
N LYS A 655 8.46 11.52 28.23
CA LYS A 655 8.54 11.35 29.69
C LYS A 655 8.22 9.92 30.12
N ALA A 656 7.23 9.28 29.46
CA ALA A 656 6.89 7.89 29.73
C ALA A 656 8.04 6.94 29.38
N VAL A 657 8.68 7.13 28.22
CA VAL A 657 9.86 6.36 27.77
C VAL A 657 11.02 6.46 28.75
N ALA A 658 11.25 7.64 29.33
CA ALA A 658 12.31 7.84 30.32
C ALA A 658 12.08 7.03 31.60
N LEU A 659 10.85 6.74 31.97
CA LEU A 659 10.45 6.00 33.16
C LEU A 659 10.27 4.49 32.92
N ALA A 660 10.25 4.07 31.66
CA ALA A 660 9.88 2.70 31.29
C ALA A 660 10.94 1.65 31.69
N PRO A 661 10.51 0.42 32.02
CA PRO A 661 11.39 -0.68 32.32
C PRO A 661 12.30 -1.07 31.15
N LYS A 662 13.56 -1.41 31.44
CA LYS A 662 14.56 -1.76 30.40
C LYS A 662 14.14 -2.83 29.38
N PRO A 663 13.41 -3.92 29.74
CA PRO A 663 13.08 -4.99 28.79
C PRO A 663 12.27 -4.52 27.57
N HIS A 664 11.47 -3.46 27.70
CA HIS A 664 10.60 -2.96 26.62
C HIS A 664 11.14 -1.70 25.92
N LYS A 665 12.33 -1.27 26.30
CA LYS A 665 12.86 0.03 25.87
C LYS A 665 12.95 0.19 24.35
N TYR A 666 13.36 -0.85 23.65
CA TYR A 666 13.48 -0.81 22.18
C TYR A 666 12.12 -0.56 21.49
N ASP A 667 11.07 -1.29 21.89
CA ASP A 667 9.74 -1.20 21.29
C ASP A 667 9.04 0.13 21.59
N ILE A 668 9.26 0.67 22.78
CA ILE A 668 8.67 1.97 23.17
C ILE A 668 9.43 3.16 22.58
N GLU A 669 10.74 3.05 22.36
CA GLU A 669 11.51 4.04 21.61
C GLU A 669 11.09 4.04 20.12
N ALA A 670 10.76 2.88 19.55
CA ALA A 670 10.18 2.79 18.20
C ALA A 670 8.81 3.48 18.13
N GLU A 671 7.93 3.28 19.13
CA GLU A 671 6.64 3.98 19.21
C GLU A 671 6.81 5.50 19.21
N LEU A 672 7.79 6.01 19.98
CA LEU A 672 8.10 7.44 20.00
C LEU A 672 8.58 7.93 18.62
N ARG A 673 9.49 7.19 17.95
CA ARG A 673 9.94 7.51 16.58
C ARG A 673 8.78 7.55 15.59
N TYR A 674 7.85 6.59 15.65
CA TYR A 674 6.69 6.57 14.76
C TYR A 674 5.76 7.75 15.03
N ALA A 675 5.53 8.14 16.27
CA ALA A 675 4.79 9.35 16.61
C ALA A 675 5.44 10.61 16.02
N GLU A 676 6.77 10.75 16.11
CA GLU A 676 7.51 11.86 15.50
C GLU A 676 7.37 11.85 13.96
N VAL A 677 7.47 10.70 13.30
CA VAL A 677 7.28 10.60 11.85
C VAL A 677 5.88 11.06 11.46
N VAL A 678 4.85 10.62 12.16
CA VAL A 678 3.46 11.07 11.91
C VAL A 678 3.37 12.59 12.03
N GLN A 679 3.87 13.17 13.13
CA GLN A 679 3.89 14.62 13.34
C GLN A 679 4.58 15.36 12.19
N ILE A 680 5.77 14.92 11.78
CA ILE A 680 6.57 15.50 10.68
C ILE A 680 5.81 15.48 9.36
N HIS A 681 5.20 14.34 9.03
CA HIS A 681 4.48 14.19 7.75
C HIS A 681 3.28 15.14 7.66
N PHE A 682 2.47 15.23 8.72
CA PHE A 682 1.30 16.10 8.72
C PHE A 682 1.67 17.59 8.69
N GLU A 683 2.73 17.99 9.41
CA GLU A 683 3.25 19.37 9.34
C GLU A 683 3.76 19.69 7.93
N SER A 684 4.54 18.80 7.35
CA SER A 684 5.09 18.99 6.00
C SER A 684 3.98 19.13 4.96
N VAL A 685 2.92 18.31 5.01
CA VAL A 685 1.84 18.44 4.02
C VAL A 685 1.10 19.76 4.17
N ALA A 686 0.88 20.25 5.39
CA ALA A 686 0.31 21.58 5.60
C ALA A 686 1.22 22.69 5.00
N ASN A 687 2.54 22.60 5.21
CA ASN A 687 3.50 23.51 4.58
C ASN A 687 3.45 23.45 3.06
N GLN A 688 3.34 22.25 2.49
CA GLN A 688 3.24 22.03 1.03
C GLN A 688 2.00 22.71 0.46
N VAL A 689 0.84 22.61 1.13
CA VAL A 689 -0.39 23.29 0.72
C VAL A 689 -0.17 24.82 0.68
N HIS A 690 0.34 25.40 1.76
CA HIS A 690 0.59 26.83 1.82
C HIS A 690 1.62 27.29 0.79
N TYR A 691 2.69 26.51 0.58
CA TYR A 691 3.71 26.81 -0.43
C TYR A 691 3.11 26.83 -1.83
N VAL A 692 2.32 25.83 -2.21
CA VAL A 692 1.71 25.75 -3.55
C VAL A 692 0.76 26.93 -3.79
N LEU A 693 -0.07 27.30 -2.81
CA LEU A 693 -0.96 28.45 -2.91
C LEU A 693 -0.19 29.75 -3.15
N LEU A 694 0.87 30.00 -2.38
CA LEU A 694 1.70 31.19 -2.49
C LEU A 694 2.48 31.21 -3.82
N ARG A 695 3.06 30.09 -4.23
CA ARG A 695 3.76 29.94 -5.50
C ARG A 695 2.84 30.24 -6.68
N ASP A 696 1.63 29.68 -6.68
CA ASP A 696 0.67 29.85 -7.77
C ASP A 696 0.15 31.30 -7.83
N GLU A 697 -0.03 31.96 -6.68
CA GLU A 697 -0.32 33.39 -6.63
C GLU A 697 0.85 34.22 -7.18
N TYR A 698 2.10 33.87 -6.78
CA TYR A 698 3.31 34.56 -7.27
C TYR A 698 3.48 34.48 -8.80
N ALA A 699 3.13 33.31 -9.37
CA ALA A 699 3.29 33.04 -10.80
C ALA A 699 2.30 33.82 -11.69
N LYS A 700 1.19 34.32 -11.13
CA LYS A 700 0.18 35.04 -11.90
C LYS A 700 0.78 36.38 -12.44
N PRO A 701 0.59 36.67 -13.75
CA PRO A 701 1.07 37.92 -14.35
C PRO A 701 0.51 39.16 -13.68
N GLU A 702 -0.74 39.11 -13.20
CA GLU A 702 -1.45 40.24 -12.58
C GLU A 702 -1.03 40.49 -11.13
N THR A 703 -0.26 39.62 -10.49
CA THR A 703 0.18 39.79 -9.09
C THR A 703 1.14 41.01 -8.99
N PRO A 704 0.79 42.06 -8.22
CA PRO A 704 1.61 43.26 -8.11
C PRO A 704 3.00 42.96 -7.52
N ALA A 705 4.02 43.75 -7.93
CA ALA A 705 5.40 43.55 -7.45
C ALA A 705 5.51 43.58 -5.91
N ALA A 706 4.81 44.50 -5.25
CA ALA A 706 4.78 44.59 -3.80
C ALA A 706 4.20 43.29 -3.15
N ARG A 707 3.15 42.70 -3.75
CA ARG A 707 2.58 41.45 -3.29
C ARG A 707 3.54 40.28 -3.52
N LYS A 708 4.26 40.25 -4.64
CA LYS A 708 5.31 39.26 -4.91
C LYS A 708 6.40 39.26 -3.86
N GLU A 709 6.85 40.42 -3.41
CA GLU A 709 7.83 40.52 -2.32
C GLU A 709 7.26 40.06 -0.97
N GLU A 710 5.99 40.32 -0.72
CA GLU A 710 5.33 39.79 0.49
C GLU A 710 5.18 38.27 0.45
N ILE A 711 4.84 37.71 -0.72
CA ILE A 711 4.76 36.24 -0.91
C ILE A 711 6.12 35.59 -0.63
N LYS A 712 7.23 36.13 -1.12
CA LYS A 712 8.57 35.62 -0.82
C LYS A 712 8.85 35.56 0.67
N LYS A 713 8.45 36.61 1.40
CA LYS A 713 8.60 36.64 2.87
C LYS A 713 7.74 35.57 3.54
N GLN A 714 6.55 35.30 3.03
CA GLN A 714 5.67 34.24 3.56
C GLN A 714 6.14 32.84 3.20
N MET A 715 6.77 32.64 2.03
CA MET A 715 7.31 31.35 1.62
C MET A 715 8.57 30.96 2.42
N ARG A 716 9.41 31.92 2.78
CA ARG A 716 10.68 31.67 3.48
C ARG A 716 10.53 30.78 4.72
N PRO A 717 9.65 31.09 5.72
CA PRO A 717 9.50 30.27 6.90
C PRO A 717 8.97 28.85 6.59
N LEU A 718 8.18 28.67 5.53
CA LEU A 718 7.73 27.35 5.08
C LEU A 718 8.93 26.51 4.58
N VAL A 719 9.81 27.12 3.79
CA VAL A 719 11.02 26.47 3.27
C VAL A 719 11.98 26.11 4.41
N GLU A 720 12.18 27.03 5.38
CA GLU A 720 13.02 26.80 6.55
C GLU A 720 12.46 25.68 7.46
N SER A 721 11.14 25.65 7.64
CA SER A 721 10.45 24.56 8.34
C SER A 721 10.67 23.19 7.63
N GLU A 722 10.50 23.14 6.31
CA GLU A 722 10.72 21.91 5.53
C GLU A 722 12.16 21.40 5.62
N ILE A 723 13.15 22.27 5.63
CA ILE A 723 14.56 21.90 5.88
C ILE A 723 14.69 21.22 7.24
N ALA A 724 14.08 21.80 8.29
CA ALA A 724 14.15 21.24 9.64
C ALA A 724 13.46 19.89 9.75
N LEU A 725 12.25 19.75 9.15
CA LEU A 725 11.51 18.50 9.11
C LEU A 725 12.25 17.40 8.32
N ALA A 726 12.81 17.75 7.15
CA ALA A 726 13.59 16.81 6.34
C ALA A 726 14.86 16.34 7.07
N LYS A 727 15.56 17.24 7.77
CA LYS A 727 16.74 16.89 8.61
C LYS A 727 16.38 15.92 9.72
N ARG A 728 15.29 16.18 10.45
CA ARG A 728 14.85 15.30 11.54
C ARG A 728 14.41 13.93 11.01
N LEU A 729 13.62 13.91 9.96
CA LEU A 729 13.18 12.64 9.33
C LEU A 729 14.36 11.86 8.77
N TYR A 730 15.38 12.53 8.20
CA TYR A 730 16.63 11.89 7.76
C TYR A 730 17.29 11.12 8.91
N GLN A 731 17.43 11.74 10.09
CA GLN A 731 18.00 11.08 11.27
C GLN A 731 17.19 9.85 11.68
N LEU A 732 15.85 9.97 11.73
CA LEU A 732 14.96 8.88 12.10
C LEU A 732 15.08 7.68 11.10
N THR A 733 15.24 7.97 9.80
CA THR A 733 15.42 6.91 8.79
C THR A 733 16.79 6.21 8.90
N LEU A 734 17.80 6.85 9.50
CA LEU A 734 19.10 6.21 9.77
C LEU A 734 19.06 5.31 11.02
N GLU A 735 18.11 5.54 11.93
CA GLU A 735 17.92 4.76 13.14
C GLU A 735 16.99 3.57 12.94
N ASP A 736 16.00 3.69 12.03
CA ASP A 736 14.94 2.69 11.82
C ASP A 736 14.62 2.54 10.34
N SER A 737 14.93 1.37 9.78
CA SER A 737 14.71 1.08 8.37
C SER A 737 13.26 0.80 7.99
N SER A 738 12.36 0.63 8.95
CA SER A 738 10.91 0.45 8.69
C SER A 738 10.21 1.78 8.35
N ILE A 739 10.83 2.92 8.67
CA ILE A 739 10.30 4.25 8.36
C ILE A 739 10.34 4.48 6.84
N GLY A 740 9.21 4.86 6.29
CA GLY A 740 8.99 5.06 4.86
C GLY A 740 8.60 3.80 4.10
N PHE A 741 8.59 2.62 4.74
CA PHE A 741 8.28 1.34 4.09
C PHE A 741 6.80 0.96 4.21
N GLU A 742 6.28 0.38 3.13
CA GLU A 742 4.99 -0.30 3.05
C GLU A 742 5.08 -1.43 2.03
N SER A 743 4.46 -2.58 2.28
CA SER A 743 4.71 -3.83 1.53
C SER A 743 4.47 -3.73 0.02
N THR A 744 3.46 -3.00 -0.45
CA THR A 744 3.10 -2.90 -1.88
C THR A 744 3.71 -1.69 -2.59
N ASN A 745 4.28 -0.76 -1.85
CA ASN A 745 4.99 0.42 -2.38
C ASN A 745 6.50 0.34 -2.14
N GLN A 746 6.93 -0.61 -1.31
CA GLN A 746 8.28 -0.68 -0.77
C GLN A 746 8.61 0.64 -0.04
N TYR A 747 9.62 1.40 -0.42
CA TYR A 747 9.87 2.68 0.22
C TYR A 747 9.19 3.83 -0.52
N PHE A 748 8.30 4.56 0.15
CA PHE A 748 7.79 5.85 -0.34
C PHE A 748 8.92 6.87 -0.48
N TYR A 749 9.88 6.81 0.44
CA TYR A 749 11.12 7.59 0.42
C TYR A 749 12.23 6.84 1.14
N VAL A 750 13.45 7.19 0.80
CA VAL A 750 14.68 6.71 1.42
C VAL A 750 15.51 7.92 1.91
N PRO A 751 16.57 7.73 2.71
CA PRO A 751 17.35 8.86 3.24
C PRO A 751 17.78 9.89 2.20
N ASN A 752 18.16 9.47 1.00
CA ASN A 752 18.61 10.38 -0.06
C ASN A 752 17.51 11.33 -0.55
N ASP A 753 16.22 10.95 -0.49
CA ASP A 753 15.12 11.85 -0.87
C ASP A 753 15.02 13.05 0.08
N LEU A 754 15.32 12.82 1.34
CA LEU A 754 15.34 13.87 2.36
C LEU A 754 16.54 14.80 2.18
N LEU A 755 17.69 14.25 1.77
CA LEU A 755 18.84 15.08 1.38
C LEU A 755 18.52 15.90 0.13
N GLU A 756 17.85 15.32 -0.89
CA GLU A 756 17.39 16.03 -2.09
C GLU A 756 16.44 17.18 -1.73
N LYS A 757 15.49 16.94 -0.81
CA LYS A 757 14.61 18.00 -0.29
C LYS A 757 15.39 19.15 0.33
N ILE A 758 16.40 18.86 1.17
CA ILE A 758 17.24 19.89 1.79
C ILE A 758 17.93 20.72 0.69
N VAL A 759 18.57 20.06 -0.27
CA VAL A 759 19.26 20.75 -1.39
C VAL A 759 18.30 21.64 -2.17
N SER A 760 17.13 21.11 -2.57
CA SER A 760 16.15 21.88 -3.35
C SER A 760 15.56 23.05 -2.57
N CYS A 761 15.37 22.92 -1.26
CA CYS A 761 14.90 24.01 -0.39
C CYS A 761 15.93 25.13 -0.25
N PHE A 762 17.23 24.81 -0.19
CA PHE A 762 18.28 25.86 -0.15
C PHE A 762 18.28 26.68 -1.43
N ASP A 763 18.04 26.09 -2.60
CA ASP A 763 17.92 26.85 -3.87
C ASP A 763 16.74 27.83 -3.87
N LEU A 764 15.68 27.53 -3.11
CA LEU A 764 14.52 28.43 -2.99
C LEU A 764 14.77 29.60 -2.00
N LEU A 765 15.81 29.51 -1.16
CA LEU A 765 16.21 30.58 -0.23
C LEU A 765 17.21 31.58 -0.84
N GLU A 766 17.94 31.17 -1.90
CA GLU A 766 18.84 32.02 -2.68
C GLU A 766 18.06 32.91 -3.68
#